data_360e35821b669d80844e41423ed33a50
#
_entry.id   360e35821b669d80844e41423ed33a50
#
_cell.length_a   1.000
_cell.length_b   1.000
_cell.length_c   1.000
_cell.angle_alpha   90.00
_cell.angle_beta   90.00
_cell.angle_gamma   90.00
#
_symmetry.space_group_name_H-M   'P 1'
#
loop_
_entity.id
_entity.type
_entity.pdbx_description
1 polymer ?
#
loop_
_entity_poly.entity_id
_entity_poly.type
_entity_poly.pdbx_seq_one_letter_code
_entity_poly.pdbx_strand_id
1 'polypeptide(L)'
;MISPLFQSRRVVTTLCLLASSAGYANASEQVELAPSTIKATAQSQDGEHLDSVTHAGSRLSLTALQTPASTSSLNGDEVRSRGDENVQQAVARSPGITAIGTPGDGGTALSARGFTGQGSVMQLYDGSRMYSAMGTVTMPVDTWAIDRIEVLRGPASVLYGEGATGAVINVIPKKPFEGDIENHLRLGYGSYDSQQTALDSGGSLTDQLSYRLNLNQLRSNGWIDDGDSQSTFFSGALRWQASEDLTFTLAHDGGNQRPMNYFGVPMINGRYHEGLRDKNYNIENDKQHYDDQWTRLTTDWQISDRLTSSNELYYLTSHRRWQNAENYNWDAATQQLSRSGYFSIKHNQEQVGDRQTFTFKHSLGGLDSQSVLGMDVNRIRFKLTNNSPYNDVNPAGDPIDIEHPAPGNFQSASPYSELFKSTTRQLSVFGENRTQLSDQLSVITGVRRDYVDIERNALRDDSRTEKDLIGNNWKIGLVYALTPESSVYAQYSTSTDGVGSLVSLNPTQQQFDLATARQSEVGFKQALWDQRLEWTLAAYHIVKKKLLTTDAGNPDLTQQVGQQSSDGLEASMKLQLPQDWALTANAAFVRARYDQFDQSVSGVAVSRDGNTPVDVPMRTANLWLDKQLGSAVQIGAGLRYVDSRYADIANTRELPAYTVADASLSWKALRNTTLGLQARNLFDRQYAASQYNEGEQWILGEPRSLYVTADLSF
;
A
#
# COMPACT_ATOMS: atom_id res chain seq x y z
N MET A 1 12.95 -23.33 -30.46
CA MET A 1 13.89 -22.40 -31.07
C MET A 1 14.06 -21.25 -30.07
N ILE A 2 15.20 -21.27 -29.41
CA ILE A 2 15.58 -20.27 -28.40
C ILE A 2 16.20 -19.10 -29.16
N SER A 3 15.51 -17.97 -29.22
CA SER A 3 16.02 -16.74 -29.79
C SER A 3 16.93 -16.03 -28.79
N PRO A 4 18.09 -15.46 -29.21
CA PRO A 4 19.12 -15.01 -28.27
C PRO A 4 18.70 -13.72 -27.55
N LEU A 5 18.66 -13.79 -26.24
CA LEU A 5 18.67 -12.67 -25.31
C LEU A 5 20.13 -12.15 -25.22
N PHE A 6 20.28 -10.83 -25.37
CA PHE A 6 21.53 -10.09 -25.19
C PHE A 6 22.55 -10.07 -26.34
N GLN A 7 22.38 -9.13 -27.25
CA GLN A 7 23.52 -8.50 -27.91
C GLN A 7 23.82 -7.14 -27.22
N SER A 8 24.62 -7.17 -26.17
CA SER A 8 25.53 -6.08 -25.81
C SER A 8 26.68 -6.63 -24.97
N ARG A 9 27.78 -6.97 -25.64
CA ARG A 9 29.02 -7.54 -25.08
C ARG A 9 29.86 -6.54 -24.27
N ARG A 10 29.33 -5.49 -23.66
CA ARG A 10 30.14 -4.46 -22.97
C ARG A 10 29.85 -4.23 -21.48
N VAL A 11 28.88 -4.90 -20.87
CA VAL A 11 28.51 -4.69 -19.46
C VAL A 11 29.06 -5.77 -18.51
N VAL A 12 29.43 -6.94 -19.01
CA VAL A 12 29.81 -8.08 -18.16
C VAL A 12 31.28 -8.03 -17.66
N THR A 13 32.15 -7.21 -18.28
CA THR A 13 33.59 -7.23 -17.98
C THR A 13 34.02 -6.35 -16.79
N THR A 14 33.16 -5.49 -16.27
CA THR A 14 33.54 -4.53 -15.19
C THR A 14 33.16 -5.00 -13.79
N LEU A 15 32.35 -6.03 -13.65
CA LEU A 15 31.90 -6.52 -12.31
C LEU A 15 32.80 -7.58 -11.70
N CYS A 16 33.68 -8.22 -12.45
CA CYS A 16 34.59 -9.27 -11.95
C CYS A 16 35.93 -8.76 -11.36
N LEU A 17 36.21 -7.47 -11.39
CA LEU A 17 37.50 -6.90 -10.97
C LEU A 17 37.52 -6.30 -9.55
N LEU A 18 36.42 -6.34 -8.79
CA LEU A 18 36.36 -5.84 -7.41
C LEU A 18 36.52 -6.94 -6.33
N ALA A 19 36.74 -8.18 -6.70
CA ALA A 19 36.83 -9.30 -5.76
C ALA A 19 38.28 -9.76 -5.42
N SER A 20 39.33 -9.10 -5.88
CA SER A 20 40.72 -9.60 -5.75
C SER A 20 41.70 -8.72 -5.00
N SER A 21 41.27 -7.99 -3.95
CA SER A 21 42.20 -7.33 -3.02
C SER A 21 41.79 -7.57 -1.56
N ALA A 22 41.71 -8.84 -1.14
CA ALA A 22 41.72 -9.18 0.28
C ALA A 22 43.16 -9.38 0.73
N GLY A 23 43.78 -8.32 1.19
CA GLY A 23 45.10 -8.39 1.87
C GLY A 23 44.96 -8.94 3.28
N TYR A 24 45.85 -9.82 3.67
CA TYR A 24 45.96 -10.36 5.03
C TYR A 24 46.24 -9.25 6.04
N ALA A 25 45.36 -9.10 7.04
CA ALA A 25 45.60 -8.29 8.22
C ALA A 25 45.41 -9.14 9.49
N ASN A 26 46.40 -9.03 10.38
CA ASN A 26 46.55 -9.76 11.62
C ASN A 26 45.44 -9.52 12.63
N ALA A 27 45.20 -10.56 13.44
CA ALA A 27 44.23 -10.59 14.51
C ALA A 27 44.48 -9.54 15.59
N SER A 28 43.42 -8.78 15.93
CA SER A 28 43.28 -8.05 17.18
C SER A 28 41.89 -8.30 17.76
N GLU A 29 41.84 -8.48 19.05
CA GLU A 29 40.78 -8.77 20.00
C GLU A 29 39.31 -8.76 19.47
N GLN A 30 38.65 -9.91 19.69
CA GLN A 30 37.23 -10.12 19.42
C GLN A 30 36.38 -9.30 20.39
N VAL A 31 35.63 -8.31 19.88
CA VAL A 31 34.37 -7.86 20.50
C VAL A 31 33.29 -8.80 20.00
N GLU A 32 32.80 -9.70 20.85
CA GLU A 32 31.64 -10.53 20.58
C GLU A 32 30.40 -9.65 20.39
N LEU A 33 30.04 -9.40 19.14
CA LEU A 33 28.69 -8.97 18.80
C LEU A 33 27.76 -10.19 18.95
N ALA A 34 26.70 -10.03 19.71
CA ALA A 34 25.71 -11.08 19.91
C ALA A 34 25.31 -11.71 18.55
N PRO A 35 25.27 -13.04 18.43
CA PRO A 35 24.87 -13.69 17.21
C PRO A 35 23.40 -13.31 16.91
N SER A 36 23.16 -12.67 15.77
CA SER A 36 21.82 -12.55 15.23
C SER A 36 21.40 -13.93 14.71
N THR A 37 21.05 -14.82 15.62
CA THR A 37 20.35 -16.05 15.28
C THR A 37 18.95 -15.61 14.84
N ILE A 38 18.60 -15.86 13.58
CA ILE A 38 17.22 -15.87 13.11
C ILE A 38 16.57 -17.10 13.76
N LYS A 39 16.25 -17.00 15.06
CA LYS A 39 15.33 -17.94 15.69
C LYS A 39 13.95 -17.48 15.31
N ALA A 40 13.25 -18.26 14.49
CA ALA A 40 11.80 -18.16 14.40
C ALA A 40 11.24 -18.57 15.78
N THR A 41 11.13 -17.62 16.67
CA THR A 41 10.37 -17.76 17.91
C THR A 41 8.88 -17.62 17.55
N ALA A 42 8.06 -18.41 18.20
CA ALA A 42 6.60 -18.32 18.17
C ALA A 42 6.17 -16.84 18.25
N GLN A 43 5.30 -16.42 17.31
CA GLN A 43 4.76 -15.06 17.15
C GLN A 43 5.80 -13.98 17.44
N SER A 44 6.49 -13.51 16.41
CA SER A 44 7.47 -12.45 16.57
C SER A 44 6.74 -11.17 17.01
N GLN A 45 7.12 -10.63 18.17
CA GLN A 45 6.78 -9.24 18.57
C GLN A 45 7.58 -8.23 17.71
N ASP A 46 8.02 -8.63 16.51
CA ASP A 46 8.76 -7.79 15.58
C ASP A 46 7.88 -6.63 15.12
N GLY A 47 8.38 -5.43 15.25
CA GLY A 47 7.72 -4.21 14.80
C GLY A 47 6.76 -3.58 15.80
N GLU A 48 6.53 -4.14 16.98
CA GLU A 48 5.64 -3.54 17.98
C GLU A 48 6.27 -2.34 18.68
N HIS A 49 7.58 -2.34 18.88
CA HIS A 49 8.35 -1.35 19.64
C HIS A 49 9.41 -0.65 18.78
N LEU A 50 9.90 0.49 19.24
CA LEU A 50 10.93 1.27 18.55
C LEU A 50 12.29 0.54 18.47
N ASP A 51 12.56 -0.38 19.37
CA ASP A 51 13.74 -1.27 19.36
C ASP A 51 13.54 -2.57 18.58
N SER A 52 12.33 -2.82 18.05
CA SER A 52 12.06 -3.98 17.18
C SER A 52 12.53 -3.72 15.75
N VAL A 53 12.91 -4.79 15.05
CA VAL A 53 13.34 -4.74 13.65
C VAL A 53 12.18 -4.31 12.75
N THR A 54 12.47 -3.42 11.80
CA THR A 54 11.55 -3.00 10.74
C THR A 54 12.16 -3.30 9.38
N HIS A 55 11.38 -3.88 8.48
CA HIS A 55 11.83 -4.21 7.12
C HIS A 55 11.43 -3.17 6.08
N ALA A 56 10.46 -2.29 6.41
CA ALA A 56 10.01 -1.26 5.47
C ALA A 56 11.05 -0.15 5.26
N GLY A 57 11.82 0.23 6.28
CA GLY A 57 12.74 1.38 6.24
C GLY A 57 14.17 1.07 5.82
N SER A 58 14.59 -0.20 5.86
CA SER A 58 15.93 -0.67 5.51
C SER A 58 15.92 -2.16 5.22
N ARG A 59 16.83 -2.60 4.36
CA ARG A 59 17.08 -4.04 4.10
C ARG A 59 18.16 -4.63 5.01
N LEU A 60 18.66 -3.85 5.96
CA LEU A 60 19.74 -4.24 6.89
C LEU A 60 19.22 -4.76 8.24
N SER A 61 17.93 -5.06 8.35
CA SER A 61 17.29 -5.51 9.61
C SER A 61 17.55 -4.53 10.77
N LEU A 62 17.41 -3.24 10.52
CA LEU A 62 17.57 -2.19 11.51
C LEU A 62 16.31 -2.05 12.35
N THR A 63 16.48 -1.67 13.63
CA THR A 63 15.35 -1.28 14.45
C THR A 63 14.78 0.08 14.01
N ALA A 64 13.57 0.41 14.45
CA ALA A 64 13.01 1.72 14.17
C ALA A 64 13.91 2.85 14.71
N LEU A 65 14.52 2.70 15.90
CA LEU A 65 15.48 3.65 16.47
C LEU A 65 16.74 3.84 15.59
N GLN A 66 17.18 2.80 14.90
CA GLN A 66 18.37 2.80 14.04
C GLN A 66 18.07 3.24 12.60
N THR A 67 16.81 3.38 12.24
CA THR A 67 16.37 3.71 10.87
C THR A 67 16.19 5.22 10.70
N PRO A 68 16.90 5.88 9.77
CA PRO A 68 16.77 7.32 9.55
C PRO A 68 15.55 7.66 8.68
N ALA A 69 14.37 7.21 9.09
CA ALA A 69 13.11 7.43 8.36
C ALA A 69 11.90 7.34 9.30
N SER A 70 10.79 7.94 8.90
CA SER A 70 9.52 7.84 9.60
C SER A 70 8.85 6.51 9.28
N THR A 71 8.91 5.56 10.21
CA THR A 71 8.31 4.23 10.10
C THR A 71 7.25 4.01 11.17
N SER A 72 6.29 3.13 10.89
CA SER A 72 5.34 2.61 11.89
C SER A 72 4.94 1.18 11.53
N SER A 73 4.49 0.42 12.52
CA SER A 73 3.96 -0.92 12.37
C SER A 73 2.59 -1.01 13.04
N LEU A 74 1.68 -1.71 12.38
CA LEU A 74 0.35 -2.06 12.87
C LEU A 74 0.29 -3.57 13.02
N ASN A 75 0.15 -4.06 14.24
CA ASN A 75 0.01 -5.48 14.51
C ASN A 75 -1.34 -6.01 13.98
N GLY A 76 -1.35 -7.22 13.41
CA GLY A 76 -2.55 -7.82 12.83
C GLY A 76 -3.66 -8.08 13.86
N ASP A 77 -3.32 -8.42 15.11
CA ASP A 77 -4.31 -8.60 16.18
C ASP A 77 -4.94 -7.27 16.59
N GLU A 78 -4.14 -6.20 16.64
CA GLU A 78 -4.61 -4.83 16.87
C GLU A 78 -5.58 -4.38 15.76
N VAL A 79 -5.23 -4.63 14.49
CA VAL A 79 -6.09 -4.35 13.33
C VAL A 79 -7.43 -5.09 13.45
N ARG A 80 -7.39 -6.39 13.75
CA ARG A 80 -8.60 -7.22 13.90
C ARG A 80 -9.45 -6.84 15.12
N SER A 81 -8.83 -6.49 16.24
CA SER A 81 -9.54 -6.10 17.47
C SER A 81 -10.29 -4.77 17.30
N ARG A 82 -9.73 -3.85 16.53
CA ARG A 82 -10.34 -2.56 16.18
C ARG A 82 -11.48 -2.66 15.16
N GLY A 83 -11.60 -3.80 14.49
CA GLY A 83 -12.62 -4.05 13.46
C GLY A 83 -12.29 -3.47 12.10
N ASP A 84 -11.02 -3.23 11.80
CA ASP A 84 -10.61 -2.82 10.45
C ASP A 84 -10.75 -4.00 9.48
N GLU A 85 -11.60 -3.85 8.47
CA GLU A 85 -11.97 -4.95 7.55
C GLU A 85 -10.92 -5.20 6.48
N ASN A 86 -10.17 -4.15 6.13
CA ASN A 86 -9.16 -4.21 5.07
C ASN A 86 -7.93 -3.39 5.41
N VAL A 87 -6.88 -3.60 4.63
CA VAL A 87 -5.58 -2.94 4.78
C VAL A 87 -5.71 -1.41 4.74
N GLN A 88 -6.55 -0.87 3.86
CA GLN A 88 -6.69 0.58 3.65
C GLN A 88 -7.31 1.25 4.88
N GLN A 89 -8.30 0.63 5.52
CA GLN A 89 -8.87 1.12 6.78
C GLN A 89 -7.84 1.07 7.91
N ALA A 90 -7.08 -0.02 8.01
CA ALA A 90 -6.03 -0.16 9.02
C ALA A 90 -4.94 0.90 8.86
N VAL A 91 -4.38 1.09 7.65
CA VAL A 91 -3.30 2.08 7.43
C VAL A 91 -3.77 3.52 7.51
N ALA A 92 -5.07 3.82 7.30
CA ALA A 92 -5.64 5.14 7.52
C ALA A 92 -5.62 5.56 9.01
N ARG A 93 -5.29 4.65 9.94
CA ARG A 93 -5.00 4.97 11.33
C ARG A 93 -3.52 5.33 11.57
N SER A 94 -2.69 5.34 10.54
CA SER A 94 -1.30 5.81 10.62
C SER A 94 -1.22 7.33 10.38
N PRO A 95 -0.17 8.02 10.91
CA PRO A 95 -0.02 9.46 10.73
C PRO A 95 -0.01 9.87 9.26
N GLY A 96 -0.84 10.83 8.87
CA GLY A 96 -0.83 11.45 7.54
C GLY A 96 -1.26 10.55 6.38
N ILE A 97 -1.90 9.40 6.65
CA ILE A 97 -2.44 8.51 5.62
C ILE A 97 -3.96 8.57 5.61
N THR A 98 -4.55 8.67 4.43
CA THR A 98 -6.00 8.57 4.24
C THR A 98 -6.34 7.59 3.11
N ALA A 99 -7.40 6.81 3.31
CA ALA A 99 -7.98 5.99 2.26
C ALA A 99 -8.83 6.89 1.35
N ILE A 100 -8.56 6.85 0.06
CA ILE A 100 -9.23 7.65 -0.97
C ILE A 100 -9.71 6.77 -2.13
N GLY A 101 -9.74 5.44 -1.91
CA GLY A 101 -10.07 4.46 -2.92
C GLY A 101 -11.48 4.63 -3.48
N THR A 102 -11.59 4.33 -4.77
CA THR A 102 -12.85 4.27 -5.52
C THR A 102 -13.02 2.86 -6.10
N PRO A 103 -14.21 2.48 -6.53
CA PRO A 103 -14.39 1.17 -7.18
C PRO A 103 -13.47 0.95 -8.39
N GLY A 104 -13.21 2.02 -9.17
CA GLY A 104 -12.35 1.95 -10.36
C GLY A 104 -10.89 1.59 -10.06
N ASP A 105 -10.39 1.90 -8.86
CA ASP A 105 -9.04 1.49 -8.40
C ASP A 105 -9.05 0.28 -7.44
N GLY A 106 -10.19 -0.40 -7.34
CA GLY A 106 -10.40 -1.54 -6.44
C GLY A 106 -10.53 -1.14 -4.97
N GLY A 107 -10.81 0.13 -4.67
CA GLY A 107 -10.92 0.65 -3.30
C GLY A 107 -9.57 0.79 -2.58
N THR A 108 -8.45 0.68 -3.28
CA THR A 108 -7.13 0.51 -2.66
C THR A 108 -6.24 1.75 -2.69
N ALA A 109 -6.67 2.86 -3.29
CA ALA A 109 -5.89 4.07 -3.36
C ALA A 109 -5.76 4.75 -1.99
N LEU A 110 -4.57 5.28 -1.75
CA LEU A 110 -4.19 5.97 -0.52
C LEU A 110 -3.59 7.34 -0.84
N SER A 111 -3.71 8.27 0.10
CA SER A 111 -3.00 9.55 0.13
C SER A 111 -2.00 9.56 1.28
N ALA A 112 -0.77 9.99 1.02
CA ALA A 112 0.29 10.13 2.02
C ALA A 112 1.20 11.30 1.68
N ARG A 113 1.51 12.17 2.65
CA ARG A 113 2.43 13.31 2.51
C ARG A 113 2.11 14.23 1.32
N GLY A 114 0.83 14.37 0.94
CA GLY A 114 0.42 15.20 -0.18
C GLY A 114 0.48 14.53 -1.55
N PHE A 115 0.81 13.26 -1.63
CA PHE A 115 0.84 12.46 -2.85
C PHE A 115 -0.23 11.39 -2.81
N THR A 116 -0.90 11.17 -3.93
CA THR A 116 -2.10 10.34 -4.01
C THR A 116 -1.94 9.19 -5.01
N GLY A 117 -2.66 8.10 -4.75
CA GLY A 117 -2.84 6.98 -5.66
C GLY A 117 -1.64 6.05 -5.78
N GLN A 118 -1.84 5.00 -6.55
CA GLN A 118 -0.92 3.87 -6.73
C GLN A 118 0.44 4.24 -7.38
N GLY A 119 0.50 5.39 -8.05
CA GLY A 119 1.74 5.90 -8.68
C GLY A 119 2.70 6.59 -7.70
N SER A 120 2.28 6.83 -6.44
CA SER A 120 3.08 7.53 -5.43
C SER A 120 3.01 6.88 -4.04
N VAL A 121 1.98 6.06 -3.77
CA VAL A 121 1.85 5.27 -2.55
C VAL A 121 1.90 3.79 -2.93
N MET A 122 3.07 3.20 -2.73
CA MET A 122 3.35 1.82 -3.15
C MET A 122 2.79 0.82 -2.15
N GLN A 123 2.22 -0.27 -2.67
CA GLN A 123 1.77 -1.40 -1.87
C GLN A 123 2.64 -2.62 -2.16
N LEU A 124 3.10 -3.27 -1.09
CA LEU A 124 3.92 -4.47 -1.10
C LEU A 124 3.21 -5.59 -0.35
N TYR A 125 3.49 -6.81 -0.74
CA TYR A 125 3.13 -8.02 0.00
C TYR A 125 4.38 -8.83 0.29
N ASP A 126 4.71 -8.97 1.57
CA ASP A 126 5.95 -9.60 2.06
C ASP A 126 7.21 -9.06 1.38
N GLY A 127 7.28 -7.72 1.21
CA GLY A 127 8.41 -7.04 0.59
C GLY A 127 8.45 -7.08 -0.94
N SER A 128 7.52 -7.79 -1.60
CA SER A 128 7.42 -7.85 -3.06
C SER A 128 6.35 -6.92 -3.59
N ARG A 129 6.66 -6.24 -4.70
CA ARG A 129 5.82 -5.21 -5.27
C ARG A 129 4.64 -5.79 -6.04
N MET A 130 3.48 -5.24 -5.77
CA MET A 130 2.26 -5.45 -6.54
C MET A 130 2.14 -4.36 -7.60
N TYR A 131 2.40 -4.71 -8.87
CA TYR A 131 2.28 -3.74 -9.96
C TYR A 131 0.81 -3.57 -10.34
N SER A 132 0.34 -2.34 -10.25
CA SER A 132 -1.02 -1.99 -10.67
C SER A 132 -1.07 -1.74 -12.18
N ALA A 133 -2.05 -2.32 -12.87
CA ALA A 133 -2.42 -1.91 -14.21
C ALA A 133 -3.60 -0.94 -14.14
N MET A 134 -3.54 0.18 -14.85
CA MET A 134 -4.59 1.20 -14.87
C MET A 134 -5.00 1.67 -13.45
N GLY A 135 -4.05 1.69 -12.51
CA GLY A 135 -4.31 2.12 -11.13
C GLY A 135 -4.93 1.07 -10.20
N THR A 136 -5.25 -0.13 -10.68
CA THR A 136 -5.95 -1.13 -9.86
C THR A 136 -4.99 -2.12 -9.21
N VAL A 137 -5.00 -2.17 -7.88
CA VAL A 137 -4.37 -3.21 -7.04
C VAL A 137 -5.45 -3.79 -6.13
N THR A 138 -5.63 -5.08 -6.13
CA THR A 138 -6.72 -5.72 -5.39
C THR A 138 -6.26 -6.64 -4.27
N MET A 139 -5.05 -7.20 -4.37
CA MET A 139 -4.46 -8.06 -3.35
C MET A 139 -3.31 -7.32 -2.63
N PRO A 140 -3.09 -7.57 -1.32
CA PRO A 140 -3.93 -8.24 -0.36
C PRO A 140 -4.82 -7.23 0.36
N VAL A 141 -6.08 -7.56 0.57
CA VAL A 141 -7.02 -6.72 1.32
C VAL A 141 -7.49 -7.38 2.62
N ASP A 142 -7.33 -8.69 2.72
CA ASP A 142 -7.78 -9.49 3.85
C ASP A 142 -6.92 -9.26 5.10
N THR A 143 -7.55 -8.98 6.25
CA THR A 143 -6.85 -8.73 7.52
C THR A 143 -6.65 -9.98 8.37
N TRP A 144 -7.29 -11.11 8.03
CA TRP A 144 -7.18 -12.35 8.81
C TRP A 144 -5.80 -13.00 8.72
N ALA A 145 -5.24 -13.07 7.52
CA ALA A 145 -3.93 -13.67 7.27
C ALA A 145 -2.75 -12.74 7.59
N ILE A 146 -3.01 -11.50 8.01
CA ILE A 146 -1.96 -10.50 8.28
C ILE A 146 -1.33 -10.73 9.67
N ASP A 147 0.00 -10.79 9.71
CA ASP A 147 0.80 -10.69 10.91
C ASP A 147 0.94 -9.22 11.34
N ARG A 148 1.39 -8.37 10.42
CA ARG A 148 1.51 -6.93 10.62
C ARG A 148 1.53 -6.15 9.29
N ILE A 149 1.31 -4.85 9.39
CA ILE A 149 1.46 -3.91 8.28
C ILE A 149 2.56 -2.91 8.65
N GLU A 150 3.63 -2.89 7.89
CA GLU A 150 4.70 -1.90 8.05
C GLU A 150 4.49 -0.73 7.09
N VAL A 151 4.66 0.48 7.59
CA VAL A 151 4.50 1.72 6.85
C VAL A 151 5.80 2.51 6.89
N LEU A 152 6.34 2.81 5.71
CA LEU A 152 7.42 3.76 5.52
C LEU A 152 6.87 5.00 4.83
N ARG A 153 7.02 6.17 5.43
CA ARG A 153 6.54 7.43 4.87
C ARG A 153 7.66 8.20 4.16
N GLY A 154 7.30 8.80 3.01
CA GLY A 154 8.22 9.51 2.13
C GLY A 154 8.94 8.63 1.11
N PRO A 155 9.88 9.21 0.35
CA PRO A 155 10.57 8.56 -0.77
C PRO A 155 11.35 7.31 -0.38
N ALA A 156 10.98 6.19 -0.98
CA ALA A 156 11.54 4.86 -0.72
C ALA A 156 12.04 4.13 -1.98
N SER A 157 12.17 4.83 -3.09
CA SER A 157 12.55 4.19 -4.37
C SER A 157 13.93 3.53 -4.34
N VAL A 158 14.81 3.92 -3.43
CA VAL A 158 16.11 3.24 -3.21
C VAL A 158 15.90 1.79 -2.78
N LEU A 159 14.86 1.50 -2.00
CA LEU A 159 14.56 0.15 -1.50
C LEU A 159 13.69 -0.64 -2.48
N TYR A 160 12.69 0.02 -3.11
CA TYR A 160 11.58 -0.67 -3.76
C TYR A 160 11.35 -0.29 -5.23
N GLY A 161 12.09 0.70 -5.77
CA GLY A 161 11.93 1.17 -7.14
C GLY A 161 10.91 2.31 -7.28
N GLU A 162 10.47 2.57 -8.51
CA GLU A 162 9.57 3.69 -8.84
C GLU A 162 8.18 3.54 -8.18
N GLY A 163 7.51 4.68 -7.90
CA GLY A 163 6.14 4.70 -7.35
C GLY A 163 6.07 4.81 -5.82
N ALA A 164 7.14 5.22 -5.16
CA ALA A 164 7.24 5.28 -3.70
C ALA A 164 7.61 6.69 -3.18
N THR A 165 6.98 7.74 -3.69
CA THR A 165 7.25 9.12 -3.24
C THR A 165 6.52 9.48 -1.95
N GLY A 166 5.26 9.09 -1.79
CA GLY A 166 4.43 9.41 -0.62
C GLY A 166 4.62 8.46 0.54
N ALA A 167 4.50 7.16 0.28
CA ALA A 167 4.70 6.10 1.25
C ALA A 167 4.90 4.73 0.60
N VAL A 168 5.35 3.77 1.41
CA VAL A 168 5.30 2.34 1.14
C VAL A 168 4.49 1.66 2.24
N ILE A 169 3.53 0.84 1.85
CA ILE A 169 2.71 -0.01 2.72
C ILE A 169 3.12 -1.45 2.44
N ASN A 170 3.74 -2.10 3.42
CA ASN A 170 4.19 -3.48 3.29
C ASN A 170 3.33 -4.39 4.18
N VAL A 171 2.50 -5.19 3.57
CA VAL A 171 1.67 -6.18 4.26
C VAL A 171 2.48 -7.45 4.44
N ILE A 172 2.65 -7.89 5.67
CA ILE A 172 3.39 -9.10 6.02
C ILE A 172 2.39 -10.15 6.48
N PRO A 173 2.28 -11.27 5.74
CA PRO A 173 1.40 -12.37 6.13
C PRO A 173 1.95 -13.16 7.32
N LYS A 174 1.07 -13.88 8.02
CA LYS A 174 1.45 -14.86 9.02
C LYS A 174 2.33 -15.93 8.39
N LYS A 175 3.45 -16.26 9.07
CA LYS A 175 4.46 -17.20 8.58
C LYS A 175 4.41 -18.52 9.34
N PRO A 176 4.92 -19.63 8.76
CA PRO A 176 5.17 -20.87 9.48
C PRO A 176 6.07 -20.63 10.71
N PHE A 177 5.77 -21.29 11.80
CA PHE A 177 6.53 -21.21 13.05
C PHE A 177 6.83 -22.61 13.61
N GLU A 178 7.82 -22.69 14.48
CA GLU A 178 8.20 -23.91 15.19
C GLU A 178 7.44 -23.99 16.52
N GLY A 179 6.93 -25.17 16.84
CA GLY A 179 6.16 -25.44 18.05
C GLY A 179 4.95 -26.34 17.80
N ASP A 180 4.10 -26.45 18.80
CA ASP A 180 2.88 -27.23 18.72
C ASP A 180 1.93 -26.65 17.65
N ILE A 181 1.09 -27.52 17.09
CA ILE A 181 0.07 -27.07 16.13
C ILE A 181 -1.01 -26.30 16.87
N GLU A 182 -1.21 -25.06 16.46
CA GLU A 182 -2.24 -24.17 16.96
C GLU A 182 -3.31 -23.97 15.88
N ASN A 183 -4.58 -24.03 16.29
CA ASN A 183 -5.71 -23.81 15.41
C ASN A 183 -6.59 -22.70 15.96
N HIS A 184 -7.06 -21.80 15.09
CA HIS A 184 -7.98 -20.73 15.42
C HIS A 184 -9.10 -20.69 14.39
N LEU A 185 -10.34 -20.72 14.86
CA LEU A 185 -11.54 -20.56 14.05
C LEU A 185 -12.28 -19.30 14.48
N ARG A 186 -12.58 -18.42 13.52
CA ARG A 186 -13.46 -17.26 13.73
C ARG A 186 -14.78 -17.46 13.03
N LEU A 187 -15.87 -17.22 13.75
CA LEU A 187 -17.19 -17.02 13.21
C LEU A 187 -17.64 -15.59 13.50
N GLY A 188 -18.14 -14.89 12.51
CA GLY A 188 -18.58 -13.50 12.63
C GLY A 188 -19.96 -13.29 12.01
N TYR A 189 -20.74 -12.39 12.62
CA TYR A 189 -22.02 -11.92 12.11
C TYR A 189 -22.26 -10.46 12.46
N GLY A 190 -22.82 -9.70 11.56
CA GLY A 190 -23.00 -8.26 11.78
C GLY A 190 -24.05 -7.59 10.92
N SER A 191 -24.06 -6.26 11.00
CA SER A 191 -24.91 -5.40 10.18
C SER A 191 -24.85 -5.78 8.71
N TYR A 192 -25.94 -5.54 7.97
CA TYR A 192 -26.06 -5.85 6.54
C TYR A 192 -25.92 -7.34 6.22
N ASP A 193 -26.35 -8.19 7.14
CA ASP A 193 -26.20 -9.65 7.03
C ASP A 193 -24.77 -10.11 6.75
N SER A 194 -23.80 -9.34 7.29
CA SER A 194 -22.38 -9.64 7.11
C SER A 194 -22.02 -10.92 7.87
N GLN A 195 -21.35 -11.84 7.19
CA GLN A 195 -20.97 -13.15 7.71
C GLN A 195 -19.48 -13.38 7.46
N GLN A 196 -18.78 -13.91 8.47
CA GLN A 196 -17.38 -14.32 8.37
C GLN A 196 -17.19 -15.74 8.85
N THR A 197 -16.42 -16.51 8.10
CA THR A 197 -15.84 -17.78 8.58
C THR A 197 -14.35 -17.76 8.23
N ALA A 198 -13.51 -17.88 9.23
CA ALA A 198 -12.07 -17.85 9.04
C ALA A 198 -11.36 -18.93 9.85
N LEU A 199 -10.35 -19.54 9.26
CA LEU A 199 -9.49 -20.57 9.86
C LEU A 199 -8.03 -20.12 9.77
N ASP A 200 -7.29 -20.32 10.85
CA ASP A 200 -5.85 -20.18 10.93
C ASP A 200 -5.26 -21.41 11.62
N SER A 201 -4.32 -22.08 10.98
CA SER A 201 -3.67 -23.28 11.49
C SER A 201 -2.17 -23.23 11.20
N GLY A 202 -1.33 -23.53 12.17
CA GLY A 202 0.11 -23.53 11.97
C GLY A 202 0.87 -24.24 13.08
N GLY A 203 2.11 -24.58 12.80
CA GLY A 203 3.01 -25.26 13.73
C GLY A 203 3.98 -26.21 13.01
N SER A 204 4.72 -27.00 13.78
CA SER A 204 5.65 -28.00 13.27
C SER A 204 4.94 -29.29 12.85
N LEU A 205 5.21 -29.73 11.61
CA LEU A 205 4.86 -31.08 11.14
C LEU A 205 5.95 -32.09 11.50
N THR A 206 7.21 -31.63 11.51
CA THR A 206 8.40 -32.37 11.98
C THR A 206 9.38 -31.36 12.57
N ASP A 207 10.50 -31.80 13.11
CA ASP A 207 11.57 -30.93 13.62
C ASP A 207 12.14 -29.98 12.54
N GLN A 208 11.97 -30.31 11.26
CA GLN A 208 12.51 -29.54 10.13
C GLN A 208 11.43 -28.90 9.25
N LEU A 209 10.17 -29.26 9.42
CA LEU A 209 9.09 -28.81 8.55
C LEU A 209 7.98 -28.18 9.37
N SER A 210 7.70 -26.92 9.11
CA SER A 210 6.57 -26.18 9.69
C SER A 210 5.66 -25.61 8.61
N TYR A 211 4.42 -25.32 8.98
CA TYR A 211 3.42 -24.78 8.06
C TYR A 211 2.61 -23.64 8.68
N ARG A 212 1.97 -22.85 7.82
CA ARG A 212 0.88 -21.96 8.17
C ARG A 212 -0.20 -22.02 7.09
N LEU A 213 -1.46 -22.07 7.50
CA LEU A 213 -2.63 -22.08 6.64
C LEU A 213 -3.63 -21.09 7.16
N ASN A 214 -4.09 -20.17 6.31
CA ASN A 214 -5.16 -19.22 6.60
C ASN A 214 -6.23 -19.31 5.51
N LEU A 215 -7.49 -19.36 5.93
CA LEU A 215 -8.66 -19.27 5.08
C LEU A 215 -9.59 -18.22 5.66
N ASN A 216 -10.16 -17.36 4.82
CA ASN A 216 -11.18 -16.41 5.24
C ASN A 216 -12.24 -16.28 4.15
N GLN A 217 -13.50 -16.33 4.56
CA GLN A 217 -14.65 -16.06 3.72
C GLN A 217 -15.49 -14.97 4.37
N LEU A 218 -15.77 -13.92 3.61
CA LEU A 218 -16.63 -12.80 3.97
C LEU A 218 -17.80 -12.70 2.99
N ARG A 219 -18.99 -12.38 3.48
CA ARG A 219 -20.17 -12.04 2.68
C ARG A 219 -20.92 -10.92 3.37
N SER A 220 -21.54 -10.04 2.61
CA SER A 220 -22.39 -8.96 3.10
C SER A 220 -23.42 -8.58 2.05
N ASN A 221 -24.63 -8.21 2.45
CA ASN A 221 -25.61 -7.60 1.56
C ASN A 221 -25.29 -6.12 1.27
N GLY A 222 -24.26 -5.55 1.95
CA GLY A 222 -23.89 -4.13 1.82
C GLY A 222 -24.89 -3.19 2.46
N TRP A 223 -24.49 -1.93 2.56
CA TRP A 223 -25.29 -0.88 3.22
C TRP A 223 -26.04 0.04 2.23
N ILE A 224 -25.91 -0.22 0.93
CA ILE A 224 -26.67 0.42 -0.15
C ILE A 224 -27.61 -0.57 -0.78
N ASP A 225 -28.60 -0.07 -1.52
CA ASP A 225 -29.47 -0.89 -2.36
C ASP A 225 -28.61 -1.71 -3.35
N ASP A 226 -28.85 -3.02 -3.50
CA ASP A 226 -28.11 -3.95 -4.37
C ASP A 226 -26.59 -3.90 -4.14
N GLY A 227 -26.17 -3.81 -2.87
CA GLY A 227 -24.79 -3.61 -2.45
C GLY A 227 -24.03 -4.88 -2.02
N ASP A 228 -24.45 -6.05 -2.48
CA ASP A 228 -23.87 -7.32 -2.06
C ASP A 228 -22.36 -7.41 -2.38
N SER A 229 -21.63 -8.04 -1.48
CA SER A 229 -20.19 -8.28 -1.61
C SER A 229 -19.79 -9.65 -1.10
N GLN A 230 -18.73 -10.18 -1.68
CA GLN A 230 -18.16 -11.46 -1.27
C GLN A 230 -16.63 -11.43 -1.44
N SER A 231 -15.92 -11.99 -0.46
CA SER A 231 -14.47 -12.22 -0.54
C SER A 231 -14.15 -13.61 -0.02
N THR A 232 -13.25 -14.31 -0.71
CA THR A 232 -12.62 -15.53 -0.23
C THR A 232 -11.12 -15.38 -0.37
N PHE A 233 -10.39 -15.62 0.69
CA PHE A 233 -8.94 -15.51 0.72
C PHE A 233 -8.30 -16.77 1.29
N PHE A 234 -7.23 -17.21 0.66
CA PHE A 234 -6.38 -18.31 1.07
C PHE A 234 -4.93 -17.81 1.20
N SER A 235 -4.24 -18.21 2.27
CA SER A 235 -2.80 -18.04 2.41
C SER A 235 -2.20 -19.30 3.01
N GLY A 236 -1.28 -19.96 2.30
CA GLY A 236 -0.63 -21.18 2.73
C GLY A 236 0.88 -21.09 2.55
N ALA A 237 1.64 -21.51 3.57
CA ALA A 237 3.09 -21.59 3.49
C ALA A 237 3.64 -22.86 4.16
N LEU A 238 4.71 -23.40 3.55
CA LEU A 238 5.52 -24.49 4.08
C LEU A 238 6.95 -23.98 4.23
N ARG A 239 7.54 -24.15 5.41
CA ARG A 239 8.93 -23.81 5.70
C ARG A 239 9.69 -25.09 5.99
N TRP A 240 10.73 -25.35 5.21
CA TRP A 240 11.63 -26.49 5.38
C TRP A 240 13.03 -26.00 5.75
N GLN A 241 13.47 -26.35 6.94
CA GLN A 241 14.85 -26.14 7.41
C GLN A 241 15.72 -27.30 6.97
N ALA A 242 16.34 -27.18 5.80
CA ALA A 242 17.14 -28.24 5.19
C ALA A 242 18.45 -28.50 5.96
N SER A 243 18.99 -27.46 6.64
CA SER A 243 20.09 -27.53 7.59
C SER A 243 19.96 -26.38 8.60
N GLU A 244 20.88 -26.30 9.58
CA GLU A 244 20.93 -25.17 10.52
C GLU A 244 21.05 -23.80 9.81
N ASP A 245 21.71 -23.79 8.65
CA ASP A 245 22.04 -22.59 7.89
C ASP A 245 21.14 -22.35 6.65
N LEU A 246 20.30 -23.31 6.25
CA LEU A 246 19.56 -23.25 4.98
C LEU A 246 18.08 -23.54 5.17
N THR A 247 17.25 -22.56 4.81
CA THR A 247 15.80 -22.64 4.90
C THR A 247 15.16 -22.36 3.54
N PHE A 248 14.16 -23.15 3.19
CA PHE A 248 13.27 -22.91 2.05
C PHE A 248 11.85 -22.63 2.55
N THR A 249 11.20 -21.61 1.99
CA THR A 249 9.79 -21.33 2.27
C THR A 249 9.03 -21.24 0.95
N LEU A 250 8.08 -22.16 0.77
CA LEU A 250 7.13 -22.11 -0.33
C LEU A 250 5.82 -21.53 0.18
N ALA A 251 5.37 -20.41 -0.41
CA ALA A 251 4.11 -19.77 -0.05
C ALA A 251 3.21 -19.62 -1.28
N HIS A 252 1.91 -19.79 -1.08
CA HIS A 252 0.88 -19.53 -2.07
C HIS A 252 -0.29 -18.80 -1.43
N ASP A 253 -0.65 -17.66 -2.02
CA ASP A 253 -1.73 -16.79 -1.59
C ASP A 253 -2.72 -16.61 -2.74
N GLY A 254 -4.02 -16.61 -2.46
CA GLY A 254 -5.05 -16.42 -3.46
C GLY A 254 -6.26 -15.68 -2.92
N GLY A 255 -6.82 -14.78 -3.71
CA GLY A 255 -8.01 -14.02 -3.37
C GLY A 255 -9.01 -13.98 -4.52
N ASN A 256 -10.26 -14.29 -4.22
CA ASN A 256 -11.40 -14.10 -5.11
C ASN A 256 -12.35 -13.10 -4.47
N GLN A 257 -12.59 -11.97 -5.16
CA GLN A 257 -13.32 -10.85 -4.59
C GLN A 257 -14.39 -10.34 -5.54
N ARG A 258 -15.56 -10.09 -4.97
CA ARG A 258 -16.67 -9.34 -5.57
C ARG A 258 -17.03 -8.22 -4.61
N PRO A 259 -16.33 -7.05 -4.69
CA PRO A 259 -16.65 -5.94 -3.83
C PRO A 259 -17.99 -5.31 -4.18
N MET A 260 -18.57 -4.58 -3.25
CA MET A 260 -19.75 -3.75 -3.45
C MET A 260 -19.52 -2.76 -4.60
N ASN A 261 -20.38 -2.74 -5.59
CA ASN A 261 -20.24 -1.92 -6.79
C ASN A 261 -20.90 -0.55 -6.58
N TYR A 262 -20.18 0.36 -5.93
CA TYR A 262 -20.69 1.63 -5.46
C TYR A 262 -19.84 2.81 -5.95
N PHE A 263 -20.37 3.60 -6.91
CA PHE A 263 -19.72 4.80 -7.45
C PHE A 263 -20.19 6.09 -6.76
N GLY A 264 -20.79 5.97 -5.58
CA GLY A 264 -21.19 7.10 -4.77
C GLY A 264 -22.60 7.63 -5.06
N VAL A 265 -22.89 8.78 -4.48
CA VAL A 265 -24.15 9.51 -4.66
C VAL A 265 -23.91 10.81 -5.44
N PRO A 266 -24.85 11.21 -6.33
CA PRO A 266 -24.70 12.44 -7.11
C PRO A 266 -24.85 13.68 -6.23
N MET A 267 -24.16 14.77 -6.62
CA MET A 267 -24.36 16.11 -6.07
C MET A 267 -25.48 16.81 -6.81
N ILE A 268 -26.59 17.11 -6.12
CA ILE A 268 -27.74 17.83 -6.69
C ILE A 268 -27.54 19.33 -6.44
N ASN A 269 -27.41 20.11 -7.50
CA ASN A 269 -27.05 21.53 -7.41
C ASN A 269 -25.77 21.78 -6.55
N GLY A 270 -24.79 20.93 -6.69
CA GLY A 270 -23.52 21.00 -5.93
C GLY A 270 -23.65 20.70 -4.44
N ARG A 271 -24.72 20.04 -4.00
CA ARG A 271 -24.97 19.69 -2.59
C ARG A 271 -25.29 18.21 -2.42
N TYR A 272 -24.80 17.64 -1.33
CA TYR A 272 -25.19 16.32 -0.87
C TYR A 272 -26.57 16.35 -0.22
N HIS A 273 -27.41 15.36 -0.51
CA HIS A 273 -28.72 15.14 0.10
C HIS A 273 -28.71 13.88 0.96
N GLU A 274 -28.99 14.03 2.26
CA GLU A 274 -28.89 12.92 3.25
C GLU A 274 -29.80 11.72 2.93
N GLY A 275 -30.96 11.95 2.31
CA GLY A 275 -31.89 10.89 1.90
C GLY A 275 -31.37 9.97 0.78
N LEU A 276 -30.22 10.28 0.18
CA LEU A 276 -29.65 9.48 -0.91
C LEU A 276 -28.55 8.52 -0.43
N ARG A 277 -28.28 8.44 0.89
CA ARG A 277 -27.17 7.73 1.46
C ARG A 277 -27.07 6.26 1.04
N ASP A 278 -28.21 5.56 1.04
CA ASP A 278 -28.34 4.13 0.77
C ASP A 278 -28.66 3.82 -0.71
N LYS A 279 -28.74 4.83 -1.57
CA LYS A 279 -29.12 4.63 -2.97
C LYS A 279 -27.95 4.16 -3.81
N ASN A 280 -28.25 3.21 -4.71
CA ASN A 280 -27.34 2.75 -5.75
C ASN A 280 -27.87 3.20 -7.12
N TYR A 281 -27.06 3.96 -7.83
CA TYR A 281 -27.42 4.51 -9.15
C TYR A 281 -26.86 3.66 -10.30
N ASN A 282 -26.26 2.52 -10.02
CA ASN A 282 -25.63 1.65 -11.00
C ASN A 282 -26.66 0.85 -11.83
N ILE A 283 -26.21 -0.11 -12.59
CA ILE A 283 -26.99 -0.96 -13.47
C ILE A 283 -27.23 -2.34 -12.83
N GLU A 284 -28.34 -3.01 -13.18
CA GLU A 284 -28.69 -4.35 -12.66
C GLU A 284 -27.67 -5.43 -13.05
N ASN A 285 -27.11 -5.34 -14.26
CA ASN A 285 -26.17 -6.31 -14.79
C ASN A 285 -24.70 -5.89 -14.64
N ASP A 286 -24.41 -5.15 -13.60
CA ASP A 286 -23.05 -4.79 -13.21
C ASP A 286 -22.18 -6.02 -12.90
N LYS A 287 -20.88 -5.84 -12.96
CA LYS A 287 -19.89 -6.88 -12.62
C LYS A 287 -18.65 -6.25 -12.03
N GLN A 288 -18.29 -6.73 -10.86
CA GLN A 288 -16.98 -6.42 -10.28
C GLN A 288 -16.40 -7.71 -9.69
N HIS A 289 -15.33 -8.19 -10.32
CA HIS A 289 -14.73 -9.46 -9.95
C HIS A 289 -13.21 -9.41 -10.10
N TYR A 290 -12.52 -9.82 -9.06
CA TYR A 290 -11.06 -9.90 -8.98
C TYR A 290 -10.64 -11.30 -8.55
N ASP A 291 -9.69 -11.90 -9.26
CA ASP A 291 -9.04 -13.17 -8.96
C ASP A 291 -7.53 -12.97 -9.05
N ASP A 292 -6.88 -12.99 -7.90
CA ASP A 292 -5.45 -12.75 -7.76
C ASP A 292 -4.80 -13.97 -7.09
N GLN A 293 -3.66 -14.43 -7.62
CA GLN A 293 -2.90 -15.54 -7.07
C GLN A 293 -1.41 -15.20 -7.06
N TRP A 294 -0.72 -15.57 -6.00
CA TRP A 294 0.70 -15.30 -5.83
C TRP A 294 1.42 -16.50 -5.23
N THR A 295 2.39 -17.03 -5.95
CA THR A 295 3.26 -18.12 -5.49
C THR A 295 4.68 -17.59 -5.30
N ARG A 296 5.32 -17.91 -4.17
CA ARG A 296 6.68 -17.47 -3.85
C ARG A 296 7.48 -18.64 -3.32
N LEU A 297 8.73 -18.74 -3.74
CA LEU A 297 9.74 -19.63 -3.16
C LEU A 297 10.87 -18.75 -2.64
N THR A 298 11.02 -18.72 -1.32
CA THR A 298 12.11 -18.02 -0.64
C THR A 298 13.18 -19.01 -0.20
N THR A 299 14.44 -18.66 -0.42
CA THR A 299 15.61 -19.41 0.03
C THR A 299 16.47 -18.49 0.89
N ASP A 300 16.59 -18.78 2.17
CA ASP A 300 17.45 -18.06 3.10
C ASP A 300 18.64 -18.94 3.50
N TRP A 301 19.85 -18.46 3.25
CA TRP A 301 21.09 -19.18 3.47
C TRP A 301 22.11 -18.35 4.25
N GLN A 302 22.47 -18.83 5.44
CA GLN A 302 23.56 -18.31 6.24
C GLN A 302 24.87 -18.97 5.74
N ILE A 303 25.54 -18.33 4.76
CA ILE A 303 26.75 -18.87 4.10
C ILE A 303 27.92 -18.88 5.09
N SER A 304 27.98 -17.89 5.98
CA SER A 304 28.96 -17.80 7.07
C SER A 304 28.44 -16.80 8.13
N ASP A 305 29.11 -16.67 9.26
CA ASP A 305 28.79 -15.70 10.33
C ASP A 305 28.70 -14.26 9.83
N ARG A 306 29.30 -13.98 8.68
CA ARG A 306 29.38 -12.62 8.10
C ARG A 306 28.61 -12.44 6.81
N LEU A 307 28.12 -13.51 6.20
CA LEU A 307 27.47 -13.48 4.88
C LEU A 307 26.18 -14.28 4.89
N THR A 308 25.07 -13.60 4.60
CA THR A 308 23.78 -14.22 4.34
C THR A 308 23.33 -13.97 2.92
N SER A 309 22.63 -14.92 2.32
CA SER A 309 21.99 -14.83 1.02
C SER A 309 20.49 -15.05 1.20
N SER A 310 19.66 -14.22 0.57
CA SER A 310 18.22 -14.44 0.46
C SER A 310 17.80 -14.31 -0.99
N ASN A 311 17.10 -15.30 -1.49
CA ASN A 311 16.55 -15.34 -2.85
C ASN A 311 15.03 -15.51 -2.77
N GLU A 312 14.30 -14.78 -3.58
CA GLU A 312 12.85 -14.94 -3.74
C GLU A 312 12.50 -15.06 -5.23
N LEU A 313 12.03 -16.24 -5.62
CA LEU A 313 11.40 -16.48 -6.91
C LEU A 313 9.89 -16.35 -6.74
N TYR A 314 9.22 -15.55 -7.60
CA TYR A 314 7.80 -15.31 -7.48
C TYR A 314 7.07 -15.36 -8.82
N TYR A 315 5.80 -15.78 -8.74
CA TYR A 315 4.86 -15.80 -9.85
C TYR A 315 3.50 -15.31 -9.39
N LEU A 316 2.95 -14.30 -10.09
CA LEU A 316 1.64 -13.71 -9.81
C LEU A 316 0.78 -13.74 -11.06
N THR A 317 -0.49 -14.06 -10.88
CA THR A 317 -1.55 -13.87 -11.88
C THR A 317 -2.66 -13.01 -11.30
N SER A 318 -3.25 -12.15 -12.13
CA SER A 318 -4.36 -11.28 -11.75
C SER A 318 -5.35 -11.16 -12.89
N HIS A 319 -6.59 -11.53 -12.60
CA HIS A 319 -7.72 -11.43 -13.52
C HIS A 319 -8.78 -10.51 -12.92
N ARG A 320 -9.05 -9.39 -13.58
CA ARG A 320 -10.00 -8.40 -13.12
C ARG A 320 -11.01 -8.11 -14.19
N ARG A 321 -12.27 -8.04 -13.80
CA ARG A 321 -13.37 -7.67 -14.68
C ARG A 321 -14.35 -6.79 -13.95
N TRP A 322 -14.73 -5.69 -14.61
CA TRP A 322 -15.88 -4.90 -14.17
C TRP A 322 -16.69 -4.38 -15.35
N GLN A 323 -17.96 -4.11 -15.08
CA GLN A 323 -18.93 -3.57 -16.00
C GLN A 323 -19.91 -2.73 -15.20
N ASN A 324 -19.99 -1.44 -15.49
CA ASN A 324 -20.73 -0.47 -14.71
C ASN A 324 -21.26 0.66 -15.58
N ALA A 325 -22.15 1.48 -14.99
CA ALA A 325 -22.30 2.88 -15.34
C ALA A 325 -21.70 3.72 -14.23
N GLU A 326 -20.71 4.57 -14.53
CA GLU A 326 -19.87 5.18 -13.51
C GLU A 326 -20.18 6.66 -13.26
N ASN A 327 -20.89 7.35 -14.16
CA ASN A 327 -21.18 8.77 -14.06
C ASN A 327 -22.66 9.02 -13.81
N TYR A 328 -22.98 9.81 -12.78
CA TYR A 328 -24.32 10.24 -12.40
C TYR A 328 -24.37 11.76 -12.49
N ASN A 329 -24.89 12.27 -13.61
CA ASN A 329 -24.81 13.68 -13.98
C ASN A 329 -26.12 14.41 -13.67
N TRP A 330 -26.06 15.45 -12.84
CA TRP A 330 -27.17 16.33 -12.57
C TRP A 330 -27.23 17.49 -13.57
N ASP A 331 -28.33 17.60 -14.27
CA ASP A 331 -28.62 18.79 -15.11
C ASP A 331 -29.56 19.75 -14.38
N ALA A 332 -29.03 20.88 -13.94
CA ALA A 332 -29.78 21.89 -13.22
C ALA A 332 -30.83 22.61 -14.09
N ALA A 333 -30.67 22.65 -15.43
CA ALA A 333 -31.60 23.29 -16.32
C ALA A 333 -32.87 22.45 -16.54
N THR A 334 -32.71 21.14 -16.67
CA THR A 334 -33.83 20.20 -16.83
C THR A 334 -34.28 19.58 -15.51
N GLN A 335 -33.51 19.78 -14.44
CA GLN A 335 -33.69 19.10 -13.13
C GLN A 335 -33.80 17.59 -13.26
N GLN A 336 -32.94 17.02 -14.09
CA GLN A 336 -32.85 15.59 -14.32
C GLN A 336 -31.49 15.06 -13.89
N LEU A 337 -31.50 13.89 -13.28
CA LEU A 337 -30.31 13.05 -13.08
C LEU A 337 -30.25 12.06 -14.24
N SER A 338 -29.04 11.87 -14.80
CA SER A 338 -28.83 10.88 -15.85
C SER A 338 -27.59 10.01 -15.56
N ARG A 339 -27.70 8.75 -15.93
CA ARG A 339 -26.61 7.75 -15.88
C ARG A 339 -25.89 7.77 -17.23
N SER A 340 -24.54 7.73 -17.17
CA SER A 340 -23.69 7.66 -18.37
C SER A 340 -22.36 7.00 -18.03
N GLY A 341 -21.45 6.88 -19.02
CA GLY A 341 -20.14 6.28 -18.81
C GLY A 341 -20.24 4.79 -18.57
N TYR A 342 -20.75 4.05 -19.57
CA TYR A 342 -20.88 2.60 -19.51
C TYR A 342 -19.54 1.93 -19.84
N PHE A 343 -18.82 1.53 -18.79
CA PHE A 343 -17.52 0.87 -18.90
C PHE A 343 -17.63 -0.64 -18.75
N SER A 344 -17.06 -1.39 -19.68
CA SER A 344 -16.83 -2.83 -19.55
C SER A 344 -15.35 -3.10 -19.79
N ILE A 345 -14.64 -3.57 -18.76
CA ILE A 345 -13.18 -3.66 -18.74
C ILE A 345 -12.75 -5.02 -18.20
N LYS A 346 -11.73 -5.62 -18.82
CA LYS A 346 -11.06 -6.83 -18.34
C LYS A 346 -9.55 -6.64 -18.39
N HIS A 347 -8.91 -6.91 -17.27
CA HIS A 347 -7.46 -7.02 -17.14
C HIS A 347 -7.06 -8.48 -17.00
N ASN A 348 -6.01 -8.89 -17.72
CA ASN A 348 -5.29 -10.12 -17.45
C ASN A 348 -3.82 -9.74 -17.29
N GLN A 349 -3.23 -10.07 -16.16
CA GLN A 349 -1.86 -9.78 -15.82
C GLN A 349 -1.14 -11.04 -15.34
N GLU A 350 0.09 -11.22 -15.79
CA GLU A 350 1.01 -12.23 -15.30
C GLU A 350 2.33 -11.54 -14.96
N GLN A 351 2.93 -11.88 -13.82
CA GLN A 351 4.21 -11.37 -13.39
C GLN A 351 5.09 -12.52 -12.91
N VAL A 352 6.31 -12.59 -13.36
CA VAL A 352 7.34 -13.52 -12.89
C VAL A 352 8.60 -12.72 -12.58
N GLY A 353 9.24 -13.02 -11.46
CA GLY A 353 10.48 -12.36 -11.10
C GLY A 353 11.32 -13.14 -10.11
N ASP A 354 12.56 -12.70 -9.98
CA ASP A 354 13.58 -13.24 -9.12
C ASP A 354 14.35 -12.10 -8.44
N ARG A 355 14.38 -12.11 -7.12
CA ARG A 355 15.11 -11.14 -6.31
C ARG A 355 16.16 -11.85 -5.49
N GLN A 356 17.43 -11.49 -5.71
CA GLN A 356 18.58 -11.98 -4.98
C GLN A 356 19.16 -10.87 -4.11
N THR A 357 19.45 -11.14 -2.85
CA THR A 357 20.17 -10.24 -1.94
C THR A 357 21.29 -10.96 -1.22
N PHE A 358 22.37 -10.24 -0.96
CA PHE A 358 23.49 -10.65 -0.13
C PHE A 358 23.70 -9.60 0.95
N THR A 359 23.66 -10.02 2.21
CA THR A 359 23.95 -9.15 3.35
C THR A 359 25.26 -9.60 3.98
N PHE A 360 26.17 -8.67 4.21
CA PHE A 360 27.49 -8.98 4.77
C PHE A 360 27.95 -7.95 5.79
N LYS A 361 28.58 -8.47 6.86
CA LYS A 361 29.25 -7.70 7.91
C LYS A 361 30.73 -7.57 7.57
N HIS A 362 31.25 -6.36 7.60
CA HIS A 362 32.63 -6.06 7.23
C HIS A 362 33.15 -4.82 7.97
N SER A 363 34.43 -4.48 7.78
CA SER A 363 35.01 -3.23 8.25
C SER A 363 35.27 -2.30 7.06
N LEU A 364 34.88 -1.05 7.18
CA LEU A 364 35.16 0.00 6.21
C LEU A 364 36.07 1.07 6.87
N GLY A 365 37.35 1.11 6.48
CA GLY A 365 38.31 2.03 7.10
C GLY A 365 38.53 1.83 8.61
N GLY A 366 38.34 0.57 9.10
CA GLY A 366 38.45 0.26 10.52
C GLY A 366 37.16 0.42 11.31
N LEU A 367 36.07 0.89 10.67
CA LEU A 367 34.74 1.07 11.27
C LEU A 367 33.84 -0.11 10.96
N ASP A 368 33.02 -0.52 11.92
CA ASP A 368 32.06 -1.60 11.74
C ASP A 368 31.00 -1.21 10.71
N SER A 369 30.80 -2.08 9.75
CA SER A 369 29.89 -1.85 8.63
C SER A 369 29.08 -3.10 8.30
N GLN A 370 27.84 -2.86 7.86
CA GLN A 370 26.96 -3.86 7.29
C GLN A 370 26.42 -3.38 5.95
N SER A 371 26.51 -4.23 4.94
CA SER A 371 26.00 -3.89 3.61
C SER A 371 25.02 -4.96 3.11
N VAL A 372 24.08 -4.52 2.30
CA VAL A 372 23.29 -5.39 1.43
C VAL A 372 23.52 -4.99 -0.02
N LEU A 373 23.70 -5.98 -0.89
CA LEU A 373 23.71 -5.83 -2.33
C LEU A 373 22.61 -6.72 -2.90
N GLY A 374 21.88 -6.23 -3.87
CA GLY A 374 20.79 -6.99 -4.45
C GLY A 374 20.53 -6.68 -5.90
N MET A 375 19.83 -7.61 -6.53
CA MET A 375 19.34 -7.54 -7.89
C MET A 375 17.90 -8.04 -7.90
N ASP A 376 17.05 -7.41 -8.69
CA ASP A 376 15.66 -7.82 -8.93
C ASP A 376 15.42 -7.83 -10.44
N VAL A 377 14.94 -8.93 -10.97
CA VAL A 377 14.59 -9.11 -12.38
C VAL A 377 13.14 -9.53 -12.45
N ASN A 378 12.32 -8.81 -13.19
CA ASN A 378 10.95 -9.24 -13.40
C ASN A 378 10.46 -8.99 -14.82
N ARG A 379 9.43 -9.75 -15.18
CA ARG A 379 8.70 -9.62 -16.44
C ARG A 379 7.22 -9.64 -16.14
N ILE A 380 6.53 -8.60 -16.61
CA ILE A 380 5.07 -8.45 -16.49
C ILE A 380 4.46 -8.50 -17.88
N ARG A 381 3.44 -9.32 -18.06
CA ARG A 381 2.59 -9.35 -19.25
C ARG A 381 1.21 -8.86 -18.86
N PHE A 382 0.67 -7.98 -19.66
CA PHE A 382 -0.66 -7.43 -19.43
C PHE A 382 -1.46 -7.41 -20.72
N LYS A 383 -2.78 -7.69 -20.59
CA LYS A 383 -3.74 -7.55 -21.69
C LYS A 383 -4.96 -6.81 -21.19
N LEU A 384 -5.34 -5.76 -21.95
CA LEU A 384 -6.57 -4.99 -21.73
C LEU A 384 -7.60 -5.36 -22.81
N THR A 385 -8.80 -5.67 -22.33
CA THR A 385 -10.01 -5.80 -23.16
C THR A 385 -11.03 -4.82 -22.63
N ASN A 386 -11.63 -4.00 -23.47
CA ASN A 386 -12.66 -3.04 -23.05
C ASN A 386 -13.56 -2.61 -24.22
N ASN A 387 -14.55 -1.76 -23.91
CA ASN A 387 -15.45 -1.14 -24.88
C ASN A 387 -15.04 0.29 -25.24
N SER A 388 -13.73 0.65 -25.22
CA SER A 388 -13.27 1.96 -25.71
C SER A 388 -13.69 2.18 -27.17
N PRO A 389 -14.08 3.40 -27.59
CA PRO A 389 -13.95 4.70 -26.89
C PRO A 389 -15.03 5.03 -25.88
N TYR A 390 -15.81 4.07 -25.40
CA TYR A 390 -16.83 4.23 -24.33
C TYR A 390 -18.03 5.07 -24.75
N ASN A 391 -18.43 4.98 -26.00
CA ASN A 391 -19.61 5.69 -26.48
C ASN A 391 -20.87 5.03 -25.95
N ASP A 392 -21.68 5.81 -25.24
CA ASP A 392 -22.98 5.37 -24.77
C ASP A 392 -23.99 5.30 -25.94
N VAL A 393 -24.96 4.40 -25.83
CA VAL A 393 -26.06 4.30 -26.81
C VAL A 393 -26.89 5.58 -26.83
N ASN A 394 -27.12 6.18 -25.66
CA ASN A 394 -27.73 7.48 -25.50
C ASN A 394 -26.70 8.51 -25.03
N PRO A 395 -26.16 9.37 -25.92
CA PRO A 395 -25.19 10.40 -25.52
C PRO A 395 -25.72 11.44 -24.52
N ALA A 396 -27.04 11.62 -24.41
CA ALA A 396 -27.67 12.49 -23.42
C ALA A 396 -27.75 11.86 -22.02
N GLY A 397 -27.30 10.60 -21.90
CA GLY A 397 -27.43 9.81 -20.68
C GLY A 397 -28.80 9.12 -20.55
N ASP A 398 -28.90 8.23 -19.56
CA ASP A 398 -30.10 7.49 -19.23
C ASP A 398 -30.77 8.15 -18.01
N PRO A 399 -31.94 8.81 -18.15
CA PRO A 399 -32.60 9.49 -17.05
C PRO A 399 -33.02 8.55 -15.94
N ILE A 400 -32.76 8.95 -14.68
CA ILE A 400 -33.08 8.16 -13.49
C ILE A 400 -33.75 9.02 -12.42
N ASP A 401 -34.65 8.40 -11.66
CA ASP A 401 -35.23 9.03 -10.48
C ASP A 401 -34.20 9.19 -9.38
N ILE A 402 -34.18 10.32 -8.69
CA ILE A 402 -33.15 10.61 -7.67
C ILE A 402 -33.38 9.79 -6.41
N GLU A 403 -34.63 9.70 -5.96
CA GLU A 403 -34.99 9.04 -4.70
C GLU A 403 -35.24 7.55 -4.86
N HIS A 404 -35.68 7.13 -6.06
CA HIS A 404 -36.00 5.75 -6.39
C HIS A 404 -35.30 5.33 -7.69
N PRO A 405 -33.96 5.28 -7.71
CA PRO A 405 -33.21 4.93 -8.91
C PRO A 405 -33.54 3.49 -9.35
N ALA A 406 -34.25 3.36 -10.46
CA ALA A 406 -34.41 2.08 -11.07
C ALA A 406 -33.08 1.63 -11.67
N PRO A 407 -32.62 0.38 -11.42
CA PRO A 407 -31.43 -0.15 -12.06
C PRO A 407 -31.66 -0.24 -13.57
N GLY A 408 -30.71 0.30 -14.34
CA GLY A 408 -30.72 0.20 -15.80
C GLY A 408 -29.94 -1.02 -16.28
N ASN A 409 -29.83 -1.15 -17.59
CA ASN A 409 -28.96 -2.15 -18.20
C ASN A 409 -27.73 -1.49 -18.81
N PHE A 410 -26.64 -2.26 -18.98
CA PHE A 410 -25.45 -1.80 -19.67
C PHE A 410 -25.75 -1.34 -21.10
N GLN A 411 -25.41 -0.09 -21.44
CA GLN A 411 -25.75 0.57 -22.71
C GLN A 411 -24.51 1.18 -23.36
N SER A 412 -23.76 0.41 -24.13
CA SER A 412 -22.62 0.91 -24.90
C SER A 412 -22.79 0.66 -26.40
N ALA A 413 -22.58 1.70 -27.20
CA ALA A 413 -22.52 1.61 -28.64
C ALA A 413 -21.13 1.12 -29.14
N SER A 414 -20.12 1.15 -28.27
CA SER A 414 -18.78 0.73 -28.60
C SER A 414 -18.59 -0.78 -28.44
N PRO A 415 -17.87 -1.45 -29.38
CA PRO A 415 -17.65 -2.88 -29.31
C PRO A 415 -16.71 -3.24 -28.15
N TYR A 416 -17.01 -4.33 -27.45
CA TYR A 416 -16.13 -4.92 -26.44
C TYR A 416 -15.09 -5.80 -27.15
N SER A 417 -13.81 -5.38 -27.13
CA SER A 417 -12.73 -6.09 -27.83
C SER A 417 -11.37 -5.91 -27.15
N GLU A 418 -10.42 -6.76 -27.48
CA GLU A 418 -9.04 -6.61 -27.02
C GLU A 418 -8.44 -5.30 -27.56
N LEU A 419 -7.92 -4.47 -26.65
CA LEU A 419 -7.38 -3.15 -27.00
C LEU A 419 -5.87 -3.20 -27.23
N PHE A 420 -5.13 -3.76 -26.26
CA PHE A 420 -3.68 -3.91 -26.38
C PHE A 420 -3.14 -5.02 -25.48
N LYS A 421 -1.92 -5.43 -25.79
CA LYS A 421 -1.04 -6.23 -24.93
C LYS A 421 0.22 -5.43 -24.63
N SER A 422 0.74 -5.52 -23.40
CA SER A 422 2.05 -4.99 -23.06
C SER A 422 2.93 -6.05 -22.42
N THR A 423 4.23 -5.86 -22.55
CA THR A 423 5.27 -6.59 -21.83
C THR A 423 6.21 -5.58 -21.21
N THR A 424 6.34 -5.61 -19.91
CA THR A 424 7.30 -4.79 -19.16
C THR A 424 8.38 -5.70 -18.62
N ARG A 425 9.65 -5.40 -18.90
CA ARG A 425 10.81 -6.11 -18.37
C ARG A 425 11.59 -5.14 -17.50
N GLN A 426 11.97 -5.59 -16.32
CA GLN A 426 12.70 -4.75 -15.37
C GLN A 426 13.95 -5.47 -14.90
N LEU A 427 15.03 -4.70 -14.78
CA LEU A 427 16.26 -5.08 -14.10
C LEU A 427 16.62 -3.97 -13.13
N SER A 428 16.73 -4.33 -11.86
CA SER A 428 17.12 -3.42 -10.80
C SER A 428 18.38 -3.92 -10.11
N VAL A 429 19.31 -3.01 -9.84
CA VAL A 429 20.49 -3.28 -9.00
C VAL A 429 20.50 -2.26 -7.87
N PHE A 430 20.68 -2.72 -6.65
CA PHE A 430 20.64 -1.86 -5.48
C PHE A 430 21.65 -2.27 -4.43
N GLY A 431 22.02 -1.33 -3.59
CA GLY A 431 22.86 -1.56 -2.42
C GLY A 431 22.51 -0.58 -1.32
N GLU A 432 22.64 -1.04 -0.09
CA GLU A 432 22.52 -0.24 1.12
C GLU A 432 23.68 -0.58 2.05
N ASN A 433 24.20 0.42 2.75
CA ASN A 433 25.27 0.25 3.73
C ASN A 433 24.91 1.05 5.00
N ARG A 434 25.20 0.45 6.16
CA ARG A 434 25.28 1.13 7.44
C ARG A 434 26.72 1.04 7.95
N THR A 435 27.29 2.19 8.30
CA THR A 435 28.62 2.26 8.95
C THR A 435 28.47 2.96 10.29
N GLN A 436 28.98 2.34 11.34
CA GLN A 436 29.04 2.90 12.68
C GLN A 436 30.28 3.83 12.76
N LEU A 437 30.04 5.15 12.82
CA LEU A 437 31.14 6.14 12.86
C LEU A 437 31.68 6.36 14.28
N SER A 438 30.84 6.16 15.30
CA SER A 438 31.17 6.15 16.72
C SER A 438 30.10 5.35 17.46
N ASP A 439 30.25 5.13 18.76
CA ASP A 439 29.26 4.42 19.59
C ASP A 439 27.83 5.00 19.46
N GLN A 440 27.74 6.30 19.17
CA GLN A 440 26.45 7.02 19.08
C GLN A 440 26.04 7.37 17.66
N LEU A 441 26.95 7.45 16.69
CA LEU A 441 26.69 7.97 15.36
C LEU A 441 26.83 6.87 14.29
N SER A 442 25.77 6.65 13.52
CA SER A 442 25.81 5.83 12.32
C SER A 442 25.38 6.59 11.07
N VAL A 443 25.96 6.22 9.94
CA VAL A 443 25.57 6.68 8.62
C VAL A 443 24.98 5.53 7.83
N ILE A 444 23.84 5.79 7.19
CA ILE A 444 23.17 4.85 6.31
C ILE A 444 23.15 5.46 4.91
N THR A 445 23.65 4.72 3.93
CA THR A 445 23.65 5.13 2.52
C THR A 445 22.99 4.08 1.66
N GLY A 446 22.35 4.48 0.59
CA GLY A 446 21.74 3.55 -0.34
C GLY A 446 21.74 4.09 -1.76
N VAL A 447 21.86 3.19 -2.73
CA VAL A 447 21.80 3.47 -4.16
C VAL A 447 20.97 2.40 -4.87
N ARG A 448 20.24 2.82 -5.89
CA ARG A 448 19.49 1.92 -6.78
C ARG A 448 19.47 2.46 -8.19
N ARG A 449 19.61 1.54 -9.14
CA ARG A 449 19.37 1.79 -10.54
C ARG A 449 18.36 0.79 -11.09
N ASP A 450 17.31 1.32 -11.69
CA ASP A 450 16.26 0.57 -12.37
C ASP A 450 16.39 0.79 -13.86
N TYR A 451 16.31 -0.29 -14.64
CA TYR A 451 16.16 -0.29 -16.07
C TYR A 451 14.84 -0.98 -16.41
N VAL A 452 13.98 -0.30 -17.16
CA VAL A 452 12.63 -0.78 -17.52
C VAL A 452 12.48 -0.68 -19.03
N ASP A 453 12.22 -1.80 -19.68
CA ASP A 453 11.84 -1.91 -21.09
C ASP A 453 10.34 -2.20 -21.20
N ILE A 454 9.62 -1.38 -21.92
CA ILE A 454 8.17 -1.48 -22.11
C ILE A 454 7.86 -1.64 -23.59
N GLU A 455 7.23 -2.73 -23.93
CA GLU A 455 6.69 -3.01 -25.26
C GLU A 455 5.17 -3.02 -25.19
N ARG A 456 4.50 -2.25 -26.06
CA ARG A 456 3.04 -2.22 -26.17
C ARG A 456 2.61 -2.46 -27.60
N ASN A 457 1.73 -3.44 -27.80
CA ASN A 457 1.15 -3.80 -29.09
C ASN A 457 -0.36 -3.47 -29.04
N ALA A 458 -0.80 -2.46 -29.76
CA ALA A 458 -2.21 -2.19 -29.97
C ALA A 458 -2.82 -3.25 -30.90
N LEU A 459 -4.01 -3.74 -30.55
CA LEU A 459 -4.63 -4.88 -31.27
C LEU A 459 -5.75 -4.46 -32.21
N ARG A 460 -6.05 -3.15 -32.25
CA ARG A 460 -7.08 -2.60 -33.16
C ARG A 460 -6.49 -1.99 -34.44
N ASP A 461 -5.26 -1.52 -34.38
CA ASP A 461 -4.57 -0.85 -35.50
C ASP A 461 -3.18 -1.44 -35.79
N ASP A 462 -2.83 -2.56 -35.09
CA ASP A 462 -1.56 -3.26 -35.19
C ASP A 462 -0.32 -2.37 -34.93
N SER A 463 -0.50 -1.23 -34.27
CA SER A 463 0.62 -0.34 -33.93
C SER A 463 1.41 -0.89 -32.74
N ARG A 464 2.73 -0.67 -32.79
CA ARG A 464 3.67 -1.07 -31.74
C ARG A 464 4.43 0.15 -31.23
N THR A 465 4.54 0.26 -29.95
CA THR A 465 5.35 1.28 -29.28
C THR A 465 6.29 0.62 -28.27
N GLU A 466 7.49 1.19 -28.16
CA GLU A 466 8.53 0.75 -27.23
C GLU A 466 9.05 1.94 -26.43
N LYS A 467 9.40 1.72 -25.16
CA LYS A 467 9.96 2.75 -24.28
C LYS A 467 10.91 2.15 -23.27
N ASP A 468 12.11 2.70 -23.22
CA ASP A 468 13.07 2.46 -22.16
C ASP A 468 12.98 3.57 -21.11
N LEU A 469 12.98 3.19 -19.83
CA LEU A 469 13.02 4.11 -18.70
C LEU A 469 14.18 3.74 -17.78
N ILE A 470 14.83 4.76 -17.23
CA ILE A 470 15.93 4.59 -16.26
C ILE A 470 15.61 5.38 -14.99
N GLY A 471 15.54 4.68 -13.88
CA GLY A 471 15.46 5.25 -12.54
C GLY A 471 16.85 5.23 -11.86
N ASN A 472 17.28 6.36 -11.29
CA ASN A 472 18.47 6.42 -10.44
C ASN A 472 18.08 7.06 -9.13
N ASN A 473 18.20 6.32 -8.04
CA ASN A 473 17.79 6.76 -6.72
C ASN A 473 18.93 6.56 -5.72
N TRP A 474 19.02 7.46 -4.75
CA TRP A 474 19.99 7.38 -3.68
C TRP A 474 19.44 7.98 -2.38
N LYS A 475 19.97 7.52 -1.26
CA LYS A 475 19.67 8.08 0.05
C LYS A 475 20.94 8.18 0.89
N ILE A 476 20.94 9.15 1.79
CA ILE A 476 21.88 9.26 2.89
C ILE A 476 21.12 9.65 4.14
N GLY A 477 21.39 8.96 5.23
CA GLY A 477 20.81 9.21 6.53
C GLY A 477 21.87 9.16 7.62
N LEU A 478 21.70 10.01 8.61
CA LEU A 478 22.48 10.01 9.85
C LEU A 478 21.55 9.69 11.00
N VAL A 479 21.99 8.81 11.89
CA VAL A 479 21.29 8.50 13.14
C VAL A 479 22.26 8.74 14.28
N TYR A 480 21.88 9.60 15.21
CA TYR A 480 22.60 9.86 16.44
C TYR A 480 21.81 9.34 17.63
N ALA A 481 22.32 8.31 18.27
CA ALA A 481 21.75 7.73 19.50
C ALA A 481 22.11 8.67 20.67
N LEU A 482 21.10 9.34 21.23
CA LEU A 482 21.26 10.16 22.42
C LEU A 482 21.39 9.31 23.67
N THR A 483 20.58 8.25 23.73
CA THR A 483 20.61 7.16 24.71
C THR A 483 20.31 5.84 23.97
N PRO A 484 20.44 4.66 24.58
CA PRO A 484 19.99 3.42 23.95
C PRO A 484 18.53 3.42 23.52
N GLU A 485 17.67 4.19 24.18
CA GLU A 485 16.24 4.27 23.94
C GLU A 485 15.80 5.53 23.15
N SER A 486 16.75 6.38 22.72
CA SER A 486 16.40 7.60 21.99
C SER A 486 17.37 7.94 20.88
N SER A 487 16.84 8.40 19.74
CA SER A 487 17.63 8.81 18.60
C SER A 487 17.08 10.04 17.91
N VAL A 488 17.99 10.84 17.34
CA VAL A 488 17.72 11.89 16.37
C VAL A 488 18.24 11.44 15.03
N TYR A 489 17.52 11.71 13.96
CA TYR A 489 17.98 11.41 12.61
C TYR A 489 17.78 12.58 11.64
N ALA A 490 18.58 12.56 10.61
CA ALA A 490 18.40 13.41 9.43
C ALA A 490 18.58 12.56 8.18
N GLN A 491 17.75 12.77 7.17
CA GLN A 491 17.78 12.01 5.93
C GLN A 491 17.60 12.93 4.72
N TYR A 492 18.34 12.62 3.66
CA TYR A 492 18.05 13.08 2.33
C TYR A 492 17.85 11.87 1.41
N SER A 493 16.75 11.84 0.68
CA SER A 493 16.40 10.71 -0.21
C SER A 493 15.79 11.20 -1.51
N THR A 494 15.97 10.39 -2.56
CA THR A 494 15.37 10.62 -3.87
C THR A 494 14.41 9.48 -4.22
N SER A 495 13.42 9.78 -5.06
CA SER A 495 12.55 8.79 -5.66
C SER A 495 12.23 9.10 -7.11
N THR A 496 11.76 8.09 -7.80
CA THR A 496 11.17 8.19 -9.14
C THR A 496 9.77 7.61 -9.12
N ASP A 497 8.86 8.24 -9.87
CA ASP A 497 7.48 7.76 -10.07
C ASP A 497 7.20 7.67 -11.56
N GLY A 498 6.40 6.67 -11.97
CA GLY A 498 5.87 6.60 -13.33
C GLY A 498 4.94 7.79 -13.62
N VAL A 499 4.94 8.27 -14.85
CA VAL A 499 3.93 9.23 -15.35
C VAL A 499 2.57 8.58 -15.58
N GLY A 500 2.50 7.30 -15.36
CA GLY A 500 1.35 6.40 -15.39
C GLY A 500 1.81 5.02 -14.92
N SER A 501 0.93 4.04 -14.92
CA SER A 501 1.33 2.66 -14.61
C SER A 501 2.28 2.12 -15.68
N LEU A 502 3.47 1.67 -15.31
CA LEU A 502 4.48 1.09 -16.23
C LEU A 502 3.93 -0.10 -17.02
N VAL A 503 2.93 -0.78 -16.50
CA VAL A 503 2.30 -1.95 -17.12
C VAL A 503 1.33 -1.54 -18.25
N SER A 504 0.77 -0.34 -18.16
CA SER A 504 -0.31 0.11 -19.07
C SER A 504 -0.14 1.53 -19.62
N LEU A 505 1.10 2.04 -19.70
CA LEU A 505 1.39 3.35 -20.30
C LEU A 505 0.78 3.47 -21.70
N ASN A 506 0.04 4.55 -21.92
CA ASN A 506 -0.50 4.86 -23.22
C ASN A 506 0.57 5.49 -24.14
N PRO A 507 0.35 5.59 -25.48
CA PRO A 507 1.34 6.12 -26.42
C PRO A 507 1.80 7.55 -26.10
N THR A 508 0.94 8.41 -25.54
CA THR A 508 1.30 9.77 -25.12
C THR A 508 2.23 9.71 -23.91
N GLN A 509 1.90 8.91 -22.89
CA GLN A 509 2.73 8.75 -21.71
C GLN A 509 4.10 8.15 -21.99
N GLN A 510 4.20 7.28 -23.00
CA GLN A 510 5.48 6.68 -23.44
C GLN A 510 6.46 7.69 -24.05
N GLN A 511 6.03 8.92 -24.39
CA GLN A 511 6.92 9.99 -24.85
C GLN A 511 7.73 10.61 -23.72
N PHE A 512 7.35 10.39 -22.45
CA PHE A 512 7.92 11.03 -21.28
C PHE A 512 8.77 10.09 -20.44
N ASP A 513 9.58 10.68 -19.55
CA ASP A 513 10.44 9.98 -18.61
C ASP A 513 9.73 9.82 -17.24
N LEU A 514 10.43 9.18 -16.29
CA LEU A 514 9.96 9.10 -14.91
C LEU A 514 9.92 10.51 -14.28
N ALA A 515 8.86 10.79 -13.53
CA ALA A 515 8.86 11.90 -12.59
C ALA A 515 9.90 11.65 -11.49
N THR A 516 10.46 12.71 -10.92
CA THR A 516 11.51 12.61 -9.89
C THR A 516 11.11 13.37 -8.64
N ALA A 517 11.42 12.82 -7.47
CA ALA A 517 11.21 13.53 -6.22
C ALA A 517 12.46 13.49 -5.33
N ARG A 518 12.55 14.47 -4.42
CA ARG A 518 13.59 14.57 -3.39
C ARG A 518 12.96 14.99 -2.08
N GLN A 519 13.47 14.45 -1.00
CA GLN A 519 13.04 14.76 0.36
C GLN A 519 14.22 15.12 1.25
N SER A 520 14.02 16.11 2.10
CA SER A 520 14.80 16.32 3.33
C SER A 520 13.87 16.02 4.51
N GLU A 521 14.34 15.23 5.47
CA GLU A 521 13.59 14.87 6.66
C GLU A 521 14.49 14.88 7.88
N VAL A 522 13.97 15.38 8.99
CA VAL A 522 14.58 15.28 10.32
C VAL A 522 13.55 14.72 11.28
N GLY A 523 13.99 13.91 12.24
CA GLY A 523 13.07 13.35 13.20
C GLY A 523 13.74 12.94 14.51
N PHE A 524 12.87 12.65 15.48
CA PHE A 524 13.21 12.21 16.81
C PHE A 524 12.37 10.98 17.17
N LYS A 525 12.99 10.01 17.85
CA LYS A 525 12.34 8.78 18.32
C LYS A 525 12.82 8.49 19.73
N GLN A 526 11.89 8.14 20.61
CA GLN A 526 12.20 7.85 21.99
C GLN A 526 11.25 6.84 22.61
N ALA A 527 11.82 5.86 23.31
CA ALA A 527 11.15 4.99 24.25
C ALA A 527 11.53 5.40 25.69
N LEU A 528 10.58 5.42 26.60
CA LEU A 528 10.76 5.79 28.01
C LEU A 528 10.03 4.80 28.92
N TRP A 529 10.47 4.73 30.18
CA TRP A 529 9.81 3.94 31.24
C TRP A 529 9.66 2.46 30.87
N ASP A 530 10.76 1.84 30.44
CA ASP A 530 10.77 0.44 29.99
C ASP A 530 9.74 0.20 28.87
N GLN A 531 9.79 1.05 27.81
CA GLN A 531 8.93 1.02 26.63
C GLN A 531 7.44 1.33 26.87
N ARG A 532 7.06 1.77 28.08
CA ARG A 532 5.67 2.17 28.34
C ARG A 532 5.25 3.43 27.61
N LEU A 533 6.16 4.31 27.29
CA LEU A 533 5.94 5.47 26.43
C LEU A 533 6.89 5.41 25.24
N GLU A 534 6.35 5.29 24.07
CA GLU A 534 7.07 5.43 22.82
C GLU A 534 6.47 6.58 22.01
N TRP A 535 7.30 7.45 21.48
CA TRP A 535 6.85 8.53 20.64
C TRP A 535 7.85 8.89 19.55
N THR A 536 7.32 9.41 18.44
CA THR A 536 8.09 9.85 17.29
C THR A 536 7.60 11.21 16.82
N LEU A 537 8.52 12.01 16.32
CA LEU A 537 8.25 13.28 15.66
C LEU A 537 9.10 13.38 14.40
N ALA A 538 8.50 13.77 13.29
CA ALA A 538 9.21 13.99 12.02
C ALA A 538 8.74 15.27 11.35
N ALA A 539 9.69 15.99 10.74
CA ALA A 539 9.43 17.13 9.87
C ALA A 539 10.07 16.87 8.52
N TYR A 540 9.34 17.15 7.43
CA TYR A 540 9.81 16.87 6.09
C TYR A 540 9.47 17.97 5.09
N HIS A 541 10.27 18.00 4.02
CA HIS A 541 10.04 18.78 2.81
C HIS A 541 10.28 17.90 1.59
N ILE A 542 9.27 17.76 0.71
CA ILE A 542 9.32 16.95 -0.51
C ILE A 542 9.05 17.85 -1.72
N VAL A 543 9.84 17.70 -2.78
CA VAL A 543 9.60 18.34 -4.08
C VAL A 543 9.58 17.26 -5.16
N LYS A 544 8.45 17.14 -5.87
CA LYS A 544 8.27 16.27 -7.03
C LYS A 544 8.23 17.09 -8.30
N LYS A 545 9.02 16.71 -9.29
CA LYS A 545 9.20 17.38 -10.58
C LYS A 545 8.89 16.48 -11.74
N LYS A 546 8.80 17.05 -12.93
CA LYS A 546 8.49 16.34 -14.16
C LYS A 546 7.07 15.71 -14.11
N LEU A 547 6.11 16.39 -13.52
CA LEU A 547 4.71 16.04 -13.66
C LEU A 547 4.25 16.35 -15.09
N LEU A 548 3.32 15.56 -15.60
CA LEU A 548 2.65 15.89 -16.85
C LEU A 548 1.67 17.04 -16.62
N THR A 549 1.74 18.06 -17.47
CA THR A 549 0.91 19.26 -17.41
C THR A 549 0.60 19.72 -18.83
N THR A 550 -0.36 20.61 -19.00
CA THR A 550 -0.70 21.23 -20.29
C THR A 550 0.32 22.32 -20.62
N ASP A 551 0.65 22.51 -21.89
CA ASP A 551 1.46 23.64 -22.35
C ASP A 551 0.65 24.96 -22.29
N ALA A 552 1.22 25.99 -21.68
CA ALA A 552 0.52 27.25 -21.48
C ALA A 552 0.20 28.00 -22.80
N GLY A 553 0.98 27.79 -23.84
CA GLY A 553 0.77 28.38 -25.15
C GLY A 553 -0.01 27.54 -26.16
N ASN A 554 -0.12 26.21 -25.90
CA ASN A 554 -0.84 25.26 -26.70
C ASN A 554 -1.55 24.21 -25.83
N PRO A 555 -2.82 24.42 -25.47
CA PRO A 555 -3.57 23.57 -24.54
C PRO A 555 -3.74 22.11 -24.99
N ASP A 556 -3.52 21.80 -26.25
CA ASP A 556 -3.59 20.43 -26.79
C ASP A 556 -2.26 19.67 -26.60
N LEU A 557 -1.19 20.36 -26.18
CA LEU A 557 0.11 19.78 -25.98
C LEU A 557 0.35 19.43 -24.49
N THR A 558 0.63 18.17 -24.23
CA THR A 558 1.12 17.72 -22.91
C THR A 558 2.63 17.91 -22.83
N GLN A 559 3.12 18.49 -21.75
CA GLN A 559 4.55 18.66 -21.45
C GLN A 559 4.90 18.11 -20.07
N GLN A 560 6.20 17.84 -19.84
CA GLN A 560 6.68 17.26 -18.57
C GLN A 560 7.51 18.27 -17.76
N VAL A 561 6.89 19.35 -17.36
CA VAL A 561 7.53 20.46 -16.60
C VAL A 561 6.89 20.72 -15.24
N GLY A 562 5.76 20.08 -14.94
CA GLY A 562 5.01 20.30 -13.70
C GLY A 562 5.81 20.01 -12.44
N GLN A 563 5.53 20.76 -11.36
CA GLN A 563 6.14 20.61 -10.05
C GLN A 563 5.08 20.68 -8.95
N GLN A 564 5.28 19.85 -7.93
CA GLN A 564 4.49 19.84 -6.69
C GLN A 564 5.43 19.78 -5.50
N SER A 565 5.12 20.51 -4.44
CA SER A 565 5.81 20.43 -3.15
C SER A 565 4.87 20.05 -2.01
N SER A 566 5.47 19.49 -0.95
CA SER A 566 4.76 19.13 0.28
C SER A 566 5.67 19.35 1.48
N ASP A 567 5.18 20.10 2.46
CA ASP A 567 5.79 20.32 3.76
C ASP A 567 4.92 19.70 4.84
N GLY A 568 5.49 19.05 5.85
CA GLY A 568 4.66 18.48 6.89
C GLY A 568 5.36 18.14 8.18
N LEU A 569 4.51 17.89 9.18
CA LEU A 569 4.86 17.40 10.51
C LEU A 569 4.04 16.17 10.82
N GLU A 570 4.67 15.15 11.36
CA GLU A 570 4.04 13.90 11.77
C GLU A 570 4.47 13.56 13.20
N ALA A 571 3.51 13.18 14.04
CA ALA A 571 3.77 12.73 15.40
C ALA A 571 3.00 11.44 15.67
N SER A 572 3.59 10.51 16.42
CA SER A 572 2.92 9.34 16.94
C SER A 572 3.33 9.04 18.37
N MET A 573 2.46 8.40 19.13
CA MET A 573 2.67 8.03 20.52
C MET A 573 1.93 6.73 20.84
N LYS A 574 2.62 5.81 21.54
CA LYS A 574 2.04 4.67 22.25
C LYS A 574 2.35 4.83 23.72
N LEU A 575 1.34 4.74 24.60
CA LEU A 575 1.50 4.97 26.02
C LEU A 575 0.74 3.92 26.82
N GLN A 576 1.48 3.14 27.61
CA GLN A 576 0.93 2.23 28.62
C GLN A 576 0.77 2.99 29.94
N LEU A 577 -0.46 3.15 30.38
CA LEU A 577 -0.84 3.85 31.59
C LEU A 577 -1.07 2.86 32.77
N PRO A 578 -0.99 3.32 34.02
CA PRO A 578 -1.36 2.49 35.17
C PRO A 578 -2.76 1.90 35.04
N GLN A 579 -2.99 0.76 35.71
CA GLN A 579 -4.28 0.05 35.72
C GLN A 579 -4.66 -0.48 34.32
N ASP A 580 -3.69 -0.89 33.50
CA ASP A 580 -3.88 -1.55 32.21
C ASP A 580 -4.66 -0.70 31.17
N TRP A 581 -4.47 0.61 31.19
CA TRP A 581 -4.85 1.48 30.09
C TRP A 581 -3.74 1.56 29.04
N ALA A 582 -4.10 1.51 27.77
CA ALA A 582 -3.19 1.73 26.65
C ALA A 582 -3.75 2.81 25.73
N LEU A 583 -2.93 3.80 25.39
CA LEU A 583 -3.27 4.91 24.51
C LEU A 583 -2.38 4.88 23.29
N THR A 584 -2.98 4.82 22.10
CA THR A 584 -2.31 5.05 20.82
C THR A 584 -2.85 6.34 20.21
N ALA A 585 -1.97 7.28 19.88
CA ALA A 585 -2.37 8.54 19.29
C ALA A 585 -1.40 8.94 18.18
N ASN A 586 -1.91 9.58 17.13
CA ASN A 586 -1.07 10.20 16.12
C ASN A 586 -1.78 11.39 15.49
N ALA A 587 -0.96 12.28 14.92
CA ALA A 587 -1.43 13.43 14.15
C ALA A 587 -0.44 13.78 13.04
N ALA A 588 -0.96 14.33 11.95
CA ALA A 588 -0.15 14.88 10.87
C ALA A 588 -0.71 16.21 10.41
N PHE A 589 0.20 17.08 10.02
CA PHE A 589 -0.06 18.32 9.31
C PHE A 589 0.67 18.29 7.97
N VAL A 590 -0.06 18.50 6.88
CA VAL A 590 0.45 18.41 5.50
C VAL A 590 0.06 19.67 4.74
N ARG A 591 1.02 20.35 4.16
CA ARG A 591 0.81 21.47 3.25
C ARG A 591 1.37 21.12 1.89
N ALA A 592 0.53 20.59 1.02
CA ALA A 592 0.89 20.25 -0.36
C ALA A 592 0.32 21.29 -1.33
N ARG A 593 1.05 21.58 -2.41
CA ARG A 593 0.62 22.51 -3.44
C ARG A 593 1.28 22.19 -4.78
N TYR A 594 0.60 22.53 -5.86
CA TYR A 594 1.23 22.65 -7.17
C TYR A 594 2.08 23.92 -7.20
N ASP A 595 3.37 23.79 -7.51
CA ASP A 595 4.29 24.93 -7.66
C ASP A 595 4.32 25.40 -9.12
N GLN A 596 4.11 24.49 -10.06
CA GLN A 596 4.00 24.74 -11.50
C GLN A 596 3.09 23.68 -12.12
N PHE A 597 1.89 24.05 -12.49
CA PHE A 597 0.91 23.13 -13.07
C PHE A 597 -0.17 23.84 -13.86
N ASP A 598 -0.28 23.56 -15.16
CA ASP A 598 -1.33 24.04 -16.03
C ASP A 598 -2.28 22.91 -16.41
N GLN A 599 -3.57 23.19 -16.43
CA GLN A 599 -4.64 22.27 -16.80
C GLN A 599 -5.35 22.79 -18.06
N SER A 600 -5.62 21.92 -19.03
CA SER A 600 -6.50 22.27 -20.15
C SER A 600 -7.95 22.26 -19.69
N VAL A 601 -8.62 23.39 -19.77
CA VAL A 601 -10.04 23.56 -19.45
C VAL A 601 -10.75 24.10 -20.69
N SER A 602 -11.57 23.27 -21.32
CA SER A 602 -12.27 23.63 -22.58
C SER A 602 -11.34 24.19 -23.67
N GLY A 603 -10.13 23.61 -23.79
CA GLY A 603 -9.14 24.04 -24.80
C GLY A 603 -8.38 25.32 -24.43
N VAL A 604 -8.40 25.72 -23.15
CA VAL A 604 -7.61 26.85 -22.64
C VAL A 604 -6.70 26.34 -21.52
N ALA A 605 -5.42 26.72 -21.53
CA ALA A 605 -4.52 26.44 -20.44
C ALA A 605 -4.82 27.34 -19.24
N VAL A 606 -5.07 26.76 -18.09
CA VAL A 606 -5.37 27.47 -16.84
C VAL A 606 -4.35 27.06 -15.79
N SER A 607 -3.62 28.04 -15.25
CA SER A 607 -2.67 27.78 -14.17
C SER A 607 -3.38 27.32 -12.90
N ARG A 608 -2.80 26.31 -12.25
CA ARG A 608 -3.21 25.76 -10.96
C ARG A 608 -2.14 25.95 -9.89
N ASP A 609 -1.19 26.85 -10.12
CA ASP A 609 -0.14 27.16 -9.19
C ASP A 609 -0.71 27.65 -7.85
N GLY A 610 -0.20 27.06 -6.77
CA GLY A 610 -0.67 27.32 -5.41
C GLY A 610 -1.85 26.46 -4.97
N ASN A 611 -2.56 25.78 -5.87
CA ASN A 611 -3.67 24.88 -5.53
C ASN A 611 -3.19 23.63 -4.79
N THR A 612 -4.02 23.16 -3.86
CA THR A 612 -3.80 21.90 -3.14
C THR A 612 -4.15 20.72 -4.05
N PRO A 613 -3.34 19.66 -4.12
CA PRO A 613 -3.70 18.44 -4.83
C PRO A 613 -4.99 17.80 -4.31
N VAL A 614 -5.69 17.13 -5.21
CA VAL A 614 -6.96 16.44 -4.91
C VAL A 614 -6.80 15.40 -3.81
N ASP A 615 -7.80 15.29 -2.94
CA ASP A 615 -7.87 14.32 -1.84
C ASP A 615 -6.73 14.39 -0.81
N VAL A 616 -6.11 15.57 -0.64
CA VAL A 616 -5.08 15.81 0.35
C VAL A 616 -5.62 16.66 1.50
N PRO A 617 -5.93 16.05 2.66
CA PRO A 617 -6.33 16.80 3.85
C PRO A 617 -5.13 17.50 4.48
N MET A 618 -5.35 18.73 5.01
CA MET A 618 -4.28 19.47 5.70
C MET A 618 -3.95 18.83 7.05
N ARG A 619 -4.92 18.25 7.73
CA ARG A 619 -4.77 17.68 9.07
C ARG A 619 -5.43 16.33 9.16
N THR A 620 -4.76 15.40 9.82
CA THR A 620 -5.33 14.11 10.22
C THR A 620 -4.94 13.84 11.66
N ALA A 621 -5.83 13.18 12.41
CA ALA A 621 -5.53 12.72 13.75
C ALA A 621 -6.26 11.42 14.06
N ASN A 622 -5.60 10.52 14.76
CA ASN A 622 -6.18 9.28 15.25
C ASN A 622 -5.88 9.15 16.76
N LEU A 623 -6.85 8.66 17.47
CA LEU A 623 -6.77 8.34 18.89
C LEU A 623 -7.42 6.99 19.12
N TRP A 624 -6.77 6.10 19.86
CA TRP A 624 -7.35 4.84 20.32
C TRP A 624 -6.97 4.60 21.77
N LEU A 625 -7.95 4.30 22.60
CA LEU A 625 -7.80 4.02 24.01
C LEU A 625 -8.32 2.63 24.31
N ASP A 626 -7.46 1.78 24.86
CA ASP A 626 -7.79 0.43 25.33
C ASP A 626 -7.77 0.37 26.85
N LYS A 627 -8.63 -0.46 27.41
CA LYS A 627 -8.70 -0.80 28.83
C LYS A 627 -8.84 -2.29 29.03
N GLN A 628 -7.88 -2.91 29.67
CA GLN A 628 -8.00 -4.28 30.13
C GLN A 628 -8.68 -4.33 31.49
N LEU A 629 -9.78 -5.06 31.62
CA LEU A 629 -10.55 -5.27 32.85
C LEU A 629 -10.32 -6.71 33.34
N GLY A 630 -9.36 -6.85 34.25
CA GLY A 630 -8.87 -8.16 34.66
C GLY A 630 -8.26 -8.94 33.52
N SER A 631 -8.26 -10.26 33.57
CA SER A 631 -7.69 -11.12 32.51
C SER A 631 -8.69 -11.49 31.41
N ALA A 632 -9.94 -11.09 31.53
CA ALA A 632 -11.01 -11.62 30.67
C ALA A 632 -11.62 -10.61 29.71
N VAL A 633 -11.60 -9.31 30.02
CA VAL A 633 -12.32 -8.32 29.21
C VAL A 633 -11.40 -7.18 28.80
N GLN A 634 -11.41 -6.86 27.51
CA GLN A 634 -10.76 -5.66 26.96
C GLN A 634 -11.83 -4.78 26.29
N ILE A 635 -11.76 -3.49 26.52
CA ILE A 635 -12.64 -2.49 25.90
C ILE A 635 -11.74 -1.50 25.15
N GLY A 636 -12.08 -1.21 23.90
CA GLY A 636 -11.41 -0.23 23.08
C GLY A 636 -12.37 0.85 22.59
N ALA A 637 -11.88 2.09 22.43
CA ALA A 637 -12.60 3.17 21.78
C ALA A 637 -11.64 4.08 21.04
N GLY A 638 -12.03 4.53 19.85
CA GLY A 638 -11.20 5.36 19.01
C GLY A 638 -11.92 6.48 18.31
N LEU A 639 -11.12 7.48 17.90
CA LEU A 639 -11.56 8.61 17.09
C LEU A 639 -10.61 8.78 15.92
N ARG A 640 -11.16 9.04 14.74
CA ARG A 640 -10.42 9.39 13.53
C ARG A 640 -10.95 10.70 12.99
N TYR A 641 -10.08 11.69 12.87
CA TYR A 641 -10.35 12.99 12.28
C TYR A 641 -9.61 13.12 10.94
N VAL A 642 -10.32 13.59 9.92
CA VAL A 642 -9.78 13.98 8.62
C VAL A 642 -10.32 15.36 8.29
N ASP A 643 -9.41 16.29 7.98
CA ASP A 643 -9.74 17.67 7.60
C ASP A 643 -10.46 17.72 6.25
N SER A 644 -11.04 18.86 5.91
CA SER A 644 -11.60 19.10 4.59
C SER A 644 -10.51 18.96 3.50
N ARG A 645 -10.92 18.61 2.30
CA ARG A 645 -10.04 18.42 1.15
C ARG A 645 -10.74 18.71 -0.15
N TYR A 646 -10.00 19.09 -1.16
CA TYR A 646 -10.56 19.40 -2.46
C TYR A 646 -10.82 18.14 -3.29
N ALA A 647 -11.94 18.15 -4.01
CA ALA A 647 -12.33 17.06 -4.90
C ALA A 647 -11.89 17.31 -6.36
N ASP A 648 -11.46 18.52 -6.68
CA ASP A 648 -11.03 18.92 -8.02
C ASP A 648 -9.69 19.68 -7.98
N ILE A 649 -8.96 19.65 -9.09
CA ILE A 649 -7.66 20.34 -9.24
C ILE A 649 -7.83 21.88 -9.16
N ALA A 650 -9.02 22.39 -9.52
CA ALA A 650 -9.33 23.82 -9.47
C ALA A 650 -9.54 24.34 -8.04
N ASN A 651 -9.67 23.46 -7.05
CA ASN A 651 -10.00 23.77 -5.66
C ASN A 651 -11.35 24.51 -5.52
N THR A 652 -12.33 24.15 -6.35
CA THR A 652 -13.66 24.75 -6.33
C THR A 652 -14.69 23.90 -5.62
N ARG A 653 -14.44 22.60 -5.47
CA ARG A 653 -15.30 21.64 -4.77
C ARG A 653 -14.58 21.08 -3.56
N GLU A 654 -15.23 21.11 -2.43
CA GLU A 654 -14.66 20.69 -1.15
C GLU A 654 -15.44 19.51 -0.56
N LEU A 655 -14.71 18.48 -0.12
CA LEU A 655 -15.22 17.42 0.75
C LEU A 655 -15.08 17.87 2.20
N PRO A 656 -16.18 17.95 2.99
CA PRO A 656 -16.13 18.43 4.35
C PRO A 656 -15.26 17.58 5.29
N ALA A 657 -14.70 18.21 6.32
CA ALA A 657 -14.04 17.53 7.41
C ALA A 657 -14.99 16.60 8.18
N TYR A 658 -14.44 15.51 8.70
CA TYR A 658 -15.22 14.58 9.49
C TYR A 658 -14.43 14.00 10.68
N THR A 659 -15.20 13.59 11.70
CA THR A 659 -14.70 12.74 12.79
C THR A 659 -15.60 11.52 12.91
N VAL A 660 -14.99 10.33 12.93
CA VAL A 660 -15.66 9.04 13.13
C VAL A 660 -15.19 8.43 14.44
N ALA A 661 -16.11 7.86 15.18
CA ALA A 661 -15.84 7.15 16.44
C ALA A 661 -16.12 5.66 16.27
N ASP A 662 -15.20 4.83 16.77
CA ASP A 662 -15.31 3.37 16.77
C ASP A 662 -15.16 2.85 18.18
N ALA A 663 -15.71 1.67 18.48
CA ALA A 663 -15.56 1.00 19.77
C ALA A 663 -15.44 -0.52 19.60
N SER A 664 -14.74 -1.15 20.53
CA SER A 664 -14.59 -2.61 20.56
C SER A 664 -14.71 -3.16 21.98
N LEU A 665 -15.18 -4.39 22.09
CA LEU A 665 -15.20 -5.18 23.29
C LEU A 665 -14.71 -6.59 22.95
N SER A 666 -13.77 -7.11 23.70
CA SER A 666 -13.31 -8.49 23.63
C SER A 666 -13.49 -9.15 24.99
N TRP A 667 -14.13 -10.30 25.03
CA TRP A 667 -14.39 -11.06 26.24
C TRP A 667 -13.95 -12.51 26.11
N LYS A 668 -12.94 -12.89 26.86
CA LYS A 668 -12.50 -14.28 26.99
C LYS A 668 -13.52 -15.05 27.83
N ALA A 669 -14.59 -15.50 27.16
CA ALA A 669 -15.73 -16.17 27.79
C ALA A 669 -15.38 -17.56 28.35
N LEU A 670 -14.49 -18.29 27.67
CA LEU A 670 -13.97 -19.59 28.07
C LEU A 670 -12.44 -19.61 27.90
N ARG A 671 -11.76 -20.67 28.32
CA ARG A 671 -10.31 -20.81 28.17
C ARG A 671 -9.85 -20.70 26.72
N ASN A 672 -10.66 -21.25 25.80
CA ASN A 672 -10.40 -21.35 24.39
C ASN A 672 -11.40 -20.60 23.51
N THR A 673 -12.21 -19.70 24.10
CA THR A 673 -13.24 -18.97 23.35
C THR A 673 -13.24 -17.51 23.76
N THR A 674 -13.05 -16.63 22.79
CA THR A 674 -13.16 -15.18 22.94
C THR A 674 -14.34 -14.66 22.11
N LEU A 675 -15.23 -13.90 22.73
CA LEU A 675 -16.32 -13.20 22.05
C LEU A 675 -15.91 -11.75 21.82
N GLY A 676 -16.11 -11.26 20.60
CA GLY A 676 -15.84 -9.89 20.18
C GLY A 676 -17.13 -9.15 19.84
N LEU A 677 -17.18 -7.86 20.15
CA LEU A 677 -18.18 -6.91 19.65
C LEU A 677 -17.43 -5.69 19.11
N GLN A 678 -17.70 -5.34 17.88
CA GLN A 678 -17.13 -4.16 17.24
C GLN A 678 -18.26 -3.24 16.78
N ALA A 679 -18.12 -1.95 17.04
CA ALA A 679 -19.03 -0.90 16.60
C ALA A 679 -18.24 0.12 15.80
N ARG A 680 -18.51 0.21 14.50
CA ARG A 680 -17.87 1.19 13.61
C ARG A 680 -18.83 2.34 13.37
N ASN A 681 -18.26 3.54 13.18
CA ASN A 681 -19.03 4.77 13.01
C ASN A 681 -20.16 4.88 14.06
N LEU A 682 -19.80 4.74 15.33
CA LEU A 682 -20.71 4.59 16.49
C LEU A 682 -21.84 5.64 16.52
N PHE A 683 -21.56 6.87 16.08
CA PHE A 683 -22.51 7.97 16.08
C PHE A 683 -23.22 8.17 14.74
N ASP A 684 -23.09 7.22 13.83
CA ASP A 684 -23.71 7.23 12.49
C ASP A 684 -23.42 8.50 11.69
N ARG A 685 -22.18 8.99 11.75
CA ARG A 685 -21.76 10.17 10.99
C ARG A 685 -21.83 9.89 9.49
N GLN A 686 -22.55 10.75 8.76
CA GLN A 686 -22.49 10.77 7.30
C GLN A 686 -21.29 11.61 6.85
N TYR A 687 -20.44 11.06 5.98
CA TYR A 687 -19.24 11.73 5.50
C TYR A 687 -18.81 11.19 4.12
N ALA A 688 -18.17 12.04 3.34
CA ALA A 688 -17.51 11.63 2.12
C ALA A 688 -16.17 10.95 2.47
N ALA A 689 -16.04 9.67 2.22
CA ALA A 689 -14.76 8.94 2.35
C ALA A 689 -13.83 9.31 1.18
N SER A 690 -14.37 9.45 -0.02
CA SER A 690 -13.68 9.86 -1.25
C SER A 690 -14.64 10.55 -2.20
N GLN A 691 -14.19 10.82 -3.41
CA GLN A 691 -15.00 11.43 -4.46
C GLN A 691 -14.83 10.66 -5.78
N TYR A 692 -15.76 10.87 -6.68
CA TYR A 692 -15.70 10.42 -8.06
C TYR A 692 -16.14 11.53 -9.02
N ASN A 693 -15.71 11.46 -10.28
CA ASN A 693 -16.09 12.42 -11.32
C ASN A 693 -15.85 13.89 -10.88
N GLU A 694 -14.60 14.19 -10.43
CA GLU A 694 -14.18 15.54 -9.99
C GLU A 694 -15.10 16.17 -8.93
N GLY A 695 -15.66 15.34 -8.03
CA GLY A 695 -16.53 15.77 -6.93
C GLY A 695 -18.01 15.95 -7.30
N GLU A 696 -18.41 15.59 -8.53
CA GLU A 696 -19.83 15.49 -8.88
C GLU A 696 -20.53 14.32 -8.16
N GLN A 697 -19.76 13.37 -7.66
CA GLN A 697 -20.23 12.23 -6.87
C GLN A 697 -19.39 12.09 -5.61
N TRP A 698 -20.04 11.83 -4.48
CA TRP A 698 -19.36 11.51 -3.24
C TRP A 698 -19.44 10.02 -2.95
N ILE A 699 -18.28 9.39 -2.77
CA ILE A 699 -18.18 8.05 -2.21
C ILE A 699 -18.34 8.19 -0.69
N LEU A 700 -19.47 7.77 -0.17
CA LEU A 700 -19.77 7.91 1.26
C LEU A 700 -19.09 6.83 2.09
N GLY A 701 -18.76 7.17 3.32
CA GLY A 701 -18.32 6.20 4.31
C GLY A 701 -19.48 5.36 4.83
N GLU A 702 -19.16 4.16 5.27
CA GLU A 702 -20.12 3.21 5.84
C GLU A 702 -20.93 3.83 7.00
N PRO A 703 -22.25 3.58 7.07
CA PRO A 703 -23.08 3.90 8.22
C PRO A 703 -22.60 3.18 9.49
N ARG A 704 -23.23 3.49 10.63
CA ARG A 704 -22.98 2.72 11.85
C ARG A 704 -23.23 1.24 11.60
N SER A 705 -22.21 0.42 11.92
CA SER A 705 -22.29 -1.04 11.84
C SER A 705 -21.86 -1.67 13.15
N LEU A 706 -22.48 -2.81 13.46
CA LEU A 706 -22.18 -3.65 14.62
C LEU A 706 -21.77 -5.03 14.10
N TYR A 707 -20.71 -5.58 14.68
CA TYR A 707 -20.16 -6.87 14.28
C TYR A 707 -19.81 -7.69 15.52
N VAL A 708 -20.29 -8.93 15.58
CA VAL A 708 -20.03 -9.88 16.70
C VAL A 708 -19.15 -11.00 16.15
N THR A 709 -18.13 -11.39 16.91
CA THR A 709 -17.25 -12.51 16.57
C THR A 709 -17.19 -13.54 17.69
N ALA A 710 -16.94 -14.79 17.33
CA ALA A 710 -16.54 -15.86 18.23
C ALA A 710 -15.24 -16.46 17.69
N ASP A 711 -14.16 -16.30 18.47
CA ASP A 711 -12.83 -16.84 18.19
C ASP A 711 -12.60 -18.08 19.08
N LEU A 712 -12.34 -19.22 18.45
CA LEU A 712 -12.09 -20.49 19.11
C LEU A 712 -10.64 -20.92 18.83
N SER A 713 -9.90 -21.30 19.89
CA SER A 713 -8.55 -21.89 19.79
C SER A 713 -8.58 -23.36 20.23
N PHE A 714 -7.93 -24.27 19.50
CA PHE A 714 -7.92 -25.70 19.79
C PHE A 714 -6.72 -26.44 19.21
#